data_522a142e581fb47e27361c5dc45c5f49
#
_entry.id   522a142e581fb47e27361c5dc45c5f49
#
_cell.length_a   1.000
_cell.length_b   1.000
_cell.length_c   1.000
_cell.angle_alpha   90.00
_cell.angle_beta   90.00
_cell.angle_gamma   90.00
#
_symmetry.space_group_name_H-M   'P 1'
#
loop_
_entity.id
_entity.type
_entity.pdbx_description
1 polymer ?
#
loop_
_entity_poly.entity_id
_entity_poly.type
_entity_poly.pdbx_seq_one_letter_code
_entity_poly.pdbx_strand_id
1 'polypeptide(L)'
;MHSRTTTLALCITAALYCSGSAMAAGQEQQAPASTPSATTELDTITVTGYRASLEKSQAVKRSANSIVDAISAEDIGKFPDVNAAESLSHLPGISVDRQFGEGEKVSINGTDPALNRVLLNGQTIASGDWGGNPTDTSGRTFNYTLLSPEIIGLMEVYKTPEARIDEGSIGGTVIVHTRKPLDLPKNTIRGSVGYNYNDRSEEGNPRGSALWSWKNDDETFGALISATHDKQDLARAGIEYFGYTTGANIPPTATITGDGSDVATARVPAGINSAFFQQTRERSGVQGALQWKPDEQNEFNLTGLYIKGKYNNFSESRYVCPACNNDIQKITSANVENGVVSSATVSDNTRGGVNDQPYAQLDANYRESTVTTKSLNLRHDWSGEKWVFTTQIGDTQGTGGKNPEYLMKFLMTDGGYNYDFDGSHTAVNYANGGASNWTLPGSPAGLAPGSQDASATQAGGIFYQKSKDEEKYFQWDAARDLAVGPFTKLLFGYKYINHNNGVDARGNRINTTDPVSLTQFNPGTTPSGLYDGLGASGDLTTWPTASLSSVRNYLLSQPQGPYRTDFGSSFDVKEITQNFYTQLNYETGKWRGNVGVRLVDTTDKSEYWQSQDGGTTFSRVAETNDYRKALPSFNIAYDVTDDTVLRFSAAKVIARPRYADLAGSFTINSGNGNLTANGGNPDLKPYESTNYDLAAEWYFAPSSMLSGEVFYRDISSYIVNTTVSQQLNPAPPAVAGVYQVTTPVNVSDAKVKGASINYQQAFGLGFGLQANYTFAKSDASTGLNLPYLSRDTYNVIPYWEHGDWTVRVNYSYRSKYFTQIGRLGSEDFADSYKQLDLTASYQITDYMGLTFGATNLLDSTYRLYSGTRDTPTAFYKNGRGYQAQLNFKF
;
A
#
# COMPACT_ATOMS: atom_id res chain seq x y z
N MET A 1 4.00 -26.04 34.11
CA MET A 1 3.60 -26.44 32.74
C MET A 1 2.46 -27.46 32.75
N HIS A 2 1.45 -27.35 33.61
CA HIS A 2 0.37 -28.37 33.69
C HIS A 2 -1.00 -27.81 34.13
N SER A 3 -1.37 -26.59 33.72
CA SER A 3 -2.71 -26.07 34.11
C SER A 3 -3.46 -25.31 33.00
N ARG A 4 -2.95 -25.30 31.75
CA ARG A 4 -3.53 -24.47 30.67
C ARG A 4 -4.43 -25.21 29.66
N THR A 5 -4.54 -26.55 29.76
CA THR A 5 -5.35 -27.36 28.81
C THR A 5 -6.80 -27.59 29.26
N THR A 6 -7.15 -27.28 30.51
CA THR A 6 -8.46 -27.62 31.08
C THR A 6 -9.58 -26.61 30.78
N THR A 7 -9.27 -25.38 30.47
CA THR A 7 -10.29 -24.34 30.21
C THR A 7 -10.87 -24.40 28.78
N LEU A 8 -10.11 -24.89 27.83
CA LEU A 8 -10.58 -25.02 26.42
C LEU A 8 -11.54 -26.22 26.25
N ALA A 9 -11.34 -27.26 27.04
CA ALA A 9 -12.23 -28.45 27.01
C ALA A 9 -13.63 -28.18 27.60
N LEU A 10 -13.78 -27.20 28.49
CA LEU A 10 -15.06 -26.88 29.11
C LEU A 10 -16.04 -26.13 28.20
N CYS A 11 -15.52 -25.33 27.27
CA CYS A 11 -16.37 -24.61 26.29
C CYS A 11 -16.94 -25.52 25.19
N ILE A 12 -16.24 -26.60 24.86
CA ILE A 12 -16.71 -27.58 23.85
C ILE A 12 -17.77 -28.52 24.45
N THR A 13 -17.66 -28.83 25.71
CA THR A 13 -18.63 -29.73 26.40
C THR A 13 -19.97 -29.04 26.66
N ALA A 14 -20.01 -27.73 26.85
CA ALA A 14 -21.25 -26.99 27.06
C ALA A 14 -22.15 -26.89 25.81
N ALA A 15 -21.53 -26.93 24.61
CA ALA A 15 -22.26 -26.91 23.34
C ALA A 15 -22.86 -28.28 22.94
N LEU A 16 -22.36 -29.38 23.54
CA LEU A 16 -22.83 -30.73 23.25
C LEU A 16 -23.92 -31.25 24.20
N TYR A 17 -24.12 -30.58 25.35
CA TYR A 17 -25.12 -31.05 26.37
C TYR A 17 -26.54 -30.43 26.20
N CYS A 18 -26.77 -29.49 25.30
CA CYS A 18 -28.10 -28.93 25.09
C CYS A 18 -28.98 -29.63 24.04
N SER A 19 -28.60 -30.78 23.51
CA SER A 19 -29.37 -31.50 22.49
C SER A 19 -29.99 -32.83 22.94
N GLY A 20 -30.43 -32.92 24.15
CA GLY A 20 -31.13 -34.10 24.66
C GLY A 20 -32.38 -33.76 25.42
N SER A 21 -33.54 -33.72 24.78
CA SER A 21 -34.87 -34.07 25.33
C SER A 21 -35.97 -33.25 24.66
N ALA A 22 -36.64 -33.78 23.65
CA ALA A 22 -38.09 -33.72 23.46
C ALA A 22 -38.52 -34.63 22.27
N MET A 23 -38.90 -35.88 22.60
CA MET A 23 -39.77 -36.66 21.72
C MET A 23 -41.20 -36.36 22.12
N ALA A 24 -42.03 -35.90 21.17
CA ALA A 24 -43.46 -36.18 21.18
C ALA A 24 -43.97 -36.16 19.72
N ALA A 25 -44.70 -37.22 19.40
CA ALA A 25 -45.24 -37.59 18.12
C ALA A 25 -46.37 -36.69 17.63
N GLY A 26 -46.54 -36.60 16.30
CA GLY A 26 -47.75 -36.04 15.70
C GLY A 26 -47.66 -35.87 14.17
N GLN A 27 -48.13 -36.89 13.47
CA GLN A 27 -48.78 -36.93 12.17
C GLN A 27 -48.27 -36.17 10.93
N GLU A 28 -48.05 -36.97 9.90
CA GLU A 28 -47.80 -36.63 8.49
C GLU A 28 -48.88 -35.72 7.89
N GLN A 29 -48.40 -34.67 7.24
CA GLN A 29 -49.07 -34.04 6.11
C GLN A 29 -48.01 -33.67 5.07
N GLN A 30 -48.06 -34.36 3.92
CA GLN A 30 -47.23 -34.11 2.74
C GLN A 30 -47.47 -32.67 2.26
N ALA A 31 -46.42 -31.86 2.33
CA ALA A 31 -46.28 -30.59 1.59
C ALA A 31 -45.25 -30.81 0.46
N PRO A 32 -45.41 -30.11 -0.67
CA PRO A 32 -44.63 -30.39 -1.88
C PRO A 32 -43.15 -30.11 -1.65
N ALA A 33 -42.34 -30.94 -2.31
CA ALA A 33 -40.87 -30.89 -2.24
C ALA A 33 -40.36 -29.46 -2.43
N SER A 34 -39.82 -28.89 -1.39
CA SER A 34 -38.94 -27.70 -1.45
C SER A 34 -37.61 -28.18 -2.05
N THR A 35 -37.31 -27.64 -3.21
CA THR A 35 -36.00 -27.68 -3.86
C THR A 35 -34.93 -27.34 -2.81
N PRO A 36 -33.78 -28.06 -2.74
CA PRO A 36 -32.69 -27.69 -1.83
C PRO A 36 -32.24 -26.28 -2.18
N SER A 37 -32.21 -25.43 -1.15
CA SER A 37 -31.55 -24.12 -1.27
C SER A 37 -30.07 -24.39 -1.50
N ALA A 38 -29.66 -24.43 -2.77
CA ALA A 38 -28.30 -24.44 -3.19
C ALA A 38 -27.62 -23.23 -2.54
N THR A 39 -26.48 -23.45 -1.86
CA THR A 39 -25.39 -22.46 -1.96
C THR A 39 -25.34 -22.11 -3.43
N THR A 40 -25.74 -20.90 -3.76
CA THR A 40 -25.75 -20.44 -5.15
C THR A 40 -24.30 -20.40 -5.58
N GLU A 41 -23.76 -21.53 -6.09
CA GLU A 41 -22.75 -21.47 -7.11
C GLU A 41 -23.42 -20.70 -8.24
N LEU A 42 -23.03 -19.44 -8.38
CA LEU A 42 -23.45 -18.64 -9.49
C LEU A 42 -23.03 -19.40 -10.74
N ASP A 43 -24.00 -19.95 -11.43
CA ASP A 43 -23.81 -20.61 -12.73
C ASP A 43 -22.81 -19.79 -13.53
N THR A 44 -21.86 -20.47 -14.13
CA THR A 44 -20.81 -19.91 -15.01
C THR A 44 -21.47 -19.35 -16.28
N ILE A 45 -22.26 -18.30 -16.09
CA ILE A 45 -22.73 -17.49 -17.20
C ILE A 45 -21.52 -16.77 -17.72
N THR A 46 -21.12 -17.05 -18.95
CA THR A 46 -20.11 -16.27 -19.67
C THR A 46 -20.68 -14.87 -19.84
N VAL A 47 -20.42 -14.04 -18.86
CA VAL A 47 -20.86 -12.64 -18.83
C VAL A 47 -20.07 -11.90 -19.90
N THR A 48 -20.76 -11.39 -20.92
CA THR A 48 -20.16 -10.59 -21.99
C THR A 48 -20.70 -9.17 -21.92
N GLY A 49 -19.79 -8.18 -21.83
CA GLY A 49 -20.14 -6.78 -21.75
C GLY A 49 -20.11 -6.19 -20.33
N TYR A 50 -20.02 -4.86 -20.27
CA TYR A 50 -19.87 -4.13 -19.01
C TYR A 50 -21.12 -4.23 -18.13
N ARG A 51 -22.31 -4.16 -18.73
CA ARG A 51 -23.60 -4.28 -18.02
C ARG A 51 -23.74 -5.62 -17.32
N ALA A 52 -23.39 -6.68 -18.01
CA ALA A 52 -23.49 -8.03 -17.47
C ALA A 52 -22.49 -8.25 -16.31
N SER A 53 -21.31 -7.65 -16.38
CA SER A 53 -20.35 -7.60 -15.26
C SER A 53 -20.94 -6.85 -14.05
N LEU A 54 -21.59 -5.71 -14.25
CA LEU A 54 -22.29 -4.98 -13.21
C LEU A 54 -23.43 -5.79 -12.58
N GLU A 55 -24.19 -6.54 -13.36
CA GLU A 55 -25.26 -7.45 -12.87
C GLU A 55 -24.69 -8.54 -11.97
N LYS A 56 -23.59 -9.19 -12.40
CA LYS A 56 -22.92 -10.22 -11.60
C LYS A 56 -22.40 -9.64 -10.27
N SER A 57 -21.74 -8.48 -10.31
CA SER A 57 -21.26 -7.78 -9.10
C SER A 57 -22.41 -7.42 -8.17
N GLN A 58 -23.54 -6.97 -8.71
CA GLN A 58 -24.77 -6.68 -8.01
C GLN A 58 -25.40 -7.94 -7.38
N ALA A 59 -25.38 -9.06 -8.08
CA ALA A 59 -25.90 -10.33 -7.57
C ALA A 59 -25.08 -10.84 -6.37
N VAL A 60 -23.76 -10.75 -6.43
CA VAL A 60 -22.87 -11.07 -5.29
C VAL A 60 -23.21 -10.19 -4.08
N LYS A 61 -23.33 -8.87 -4.26
CA LYS A 61 -23.70 -7.95 -3.19
C LYS A 61 -25.06 -8.30 -2.59
N ARG A 62 -26.07 -8.54 -3.42
CA ARG A 62 -27.45 -8.81 -2.99
C ARG A 62 -27.56 -10.13 -2.21
N SER A 63 -26.87 -11.18 -2.62
CA SER A 63 -26.90 -12.49 -1.97
C SER A 63 -26.11 -12.58 -0.66
N ALA A 64 -25.16 -11.69 -0.42
CA ALA A 64 -24.31 -11.71 0.76
C ALA A 64 -25.12 -11.53 2.06
N ASN A 65 -24.65 -12.15 3.16
CA ASN A 65 -25.21 -11.95 4.50
C ASN A 65 -24.61 -10.74 5.22
N SER A 66 -23.46 -10.27 4.76
CA SER A 66 -22.71 -9.12 5.26
C SER A 66 -22.71 -7.98 4.21
N ILE A 67 -22.16 -6.81 4.54
CA ILE A 67 -22.03 -5.71 3.59
C ILE A 67 -20.79 -5.98 2.73
N VAL A 68 -21.02 -6.30 1.46
CA VAL A 68 -19.99 -6.68 0.47
C VAL A 68 -20.18 -5.86 -0.79
N ASP A 69 -19.10 -5.40 -1.38
CA ASP A 69 -19.03 -4.92 -2.77
C ASP A 69 -18.19 -5.88 -3.60
N ALA A 70 -18.47 -6.00 -4.89
CA ALA A 70 -17.76 -6.93 -5.77
C ALA A 70 -17.46 -6.30 -7.14
N ILE A 71 -16.39 -6.80 -7.77
CA ILE A 71 -16.02 -6.50 -9.16
C ILE A 71 -15.74 -7.80 -9.87
N SER A 72 -16.46 -8.07 -10.96
CA SER A 72 -16.27 -9.26 -11.77
C SER A 72 -15.09 -9.13 -12.75
N ALA A 73 -14.55 -10.29 -13.16
CA ALA A 73 -13.40 -10.35 -14.05
C ALA A 73 -13.61 -9.69 -15.42
N GLU A 74 -14.85 -9.70 -15.94
CA GLU A 74 -15.15 -9.07 -17.25
C GLU A 74 -14.98 -7.55 -17.18
N ASP A 75 -15.31 -6.94 -16.04
CA ASP A 75 -15.13 -5.53 -15.78
C ASP A 75 -13.65 -5.18 -15.58
N ILE A 76 -12.93 -5.96 -14.79
CA ILE A 76 -11.50 -5.80 -14.56
C ILE A 76 -10.71 -5.83 -15.88
N GLY A 77 -11.02 -6.75 -16.79
CA GLY A 77 -10.33 -6.86 -18.08
C GLY A 77 -10.67 -5.78 -19.10
N LYS A 78 -11.73 -5.00 -18.89
CA LYS A 78 -12.21 -3.98 -19.84
C LYS A 78 -11.96 -2.54 -19.40
N PHE A 79 -11.49 -2.33 -18.17
CA PHE A 79 -11.13 -1.00 -17.69
C PHE A 79 -9.65 -0.73 -18.00
N PRO A 80 -9.20 0.52 -18.17
CA PRO A 80 -7.78 0.84 -18.37
C PRO A 80 -6.98 0.63 -17.08
N ASP A 81 -7.33 -0.40 -16.36
CA ASP A 81 -6.75 -0.72 -15.08
C ASP A 81 -5.42 -1.44 -15.30
N VAL A 82 -4.37 -0.88 -14.75
CA VAL A 82 -3.03 -1.47 -14.81
C VAL A 82 -2.82 -2.51 -13.72
N ASN A 83 -3.63 -2.45 -12.66
CA ASN A 83 -3.59 -3.39 -11.54
C ASN A 83 -4.91 -3.44 -10.76
N ALA A 84 -5.00 -4.33 -9.77
CA ALA A 84 -6.20 -4.55 -8.97
C ALA A 84 -6.62 -3.34 -8.11
N ALA A 85 -5.69 -2.48 -7.67
CA ALA A 85 -6.04 -1.30 -6.86
C ALA A 85 -6.85 -0.28 -7.67
N GLU A 86 -6.49 -0.10 -8.93
CA GLU A 86 -7.23 0.81 -9.82
C GLU A 86 -8.66 0.33 -10.01
N SER A 87 -8.87 -0.98 -10.23
CA SER A 87 -10.21 -1.54 -10.32
C SER A 87 -11.02 -1.35 -9.03
N LEU A 88 -10.40 -1.61 -7.88
CA LEU A 88 -11.05 -1.41 -6.57
C LEU A 88 -11.45 0.05 -6.33
N SER A 89 -10.73 1.01 -6.92
CA SER A 89 -11.03 2.43 -6.73
C SER A 89 -12.42 2.85 -7.23
N HIS A 90 -13.06 2.04 -8.06
CA HIS A 90 -14.42 2.28 -8.58
C HIS A 90 -15.53 1.95 -7.58
N LEU A 91 -15.21 1.27 -6.47
CA LEU A 91 -16.18 0.91 -5.44
C LEU A 91 -16.37 2.02 -4.40
N PRO A 92 -17.58 2.16 -3.82
CA PRO A 92 -17.84 3.13 -2.77
C PRO A 92 -17.01 2.85 -1.52
N GLY A 93 -16.52 3.90 -0.86
CA GLY A 93 -15.69 3.80 0.34
C GLY A 93 -14.25 3.42 0.07
N ILE A 94 -13.85 3.23 -1.18
CA ILE A 94 -12.48 2.88 -1.54
C ILE A 94 -11.72 4.09 -2.09
N SER A 95 -10.51 4.30 -1.59
CA SER A 95 -9.58 5.27 -2.13
C SER A 95 -8.19 4.67 -2.30
N VAL A 96 -7.46 5.18 -3.30
CA VAL A 96 -6.18 4.62 -3.71
C VAL A 96 -5.10 5.70 -3.64
N ASP A 97 -3.91 5.32 -3.21
CA ASP A 97 -2.72 6.18 -3.24
C ASP A 97 -1.96 5.98 -4.55
N ARG A 98 -1.66 7.11 -5.23
CA ARG A 98 -1.02 7.15 -6.54
C ARG A 98 0.24 8.02 -6.57
N GLN A 99 0.97 8.07 -5.49
CA GLN A 99 2.18 8.91 -5.38
C GLN A 99 3.18 8.67 -6.52
N PHE A 100 3.29 7.45 -7.01
CA PHE A 100 4.14 7.07 -8.14
C PHE A 100 3.36 6.80 -9.43
N GLY A 101 2.21 7.46 -9.60
CA GLY A 101 1.40 7.44 -10.83
C GLY A 101 0.49 6.22 -11.00
N GLU A 102 0.74 5.13 -10.30
CA GLU A 102 -0.04 3.89 -10.31
C GLU A 102 -0.60 3.63 -8.90
N GLY A 103 -1.79 3.06 -8.82
CA GLY A 103 -2.41 2.69 -7.54
C GLY A 103 -1.65 1.56 -6.86
N GLU A 104 -1.05 1.83 -5.72
CA GLU A 104 -0.25 0.84 -4.97
C GLU A 104 -0.97 0.35 -3.71
N LYS A 105 -1.68 1.23 -3.02
CA LYS A 105 -2.28 1.00 -1.71
C LYS A 105 -3.76 1.35 -1.72
N VAL A 106 -4.54 0.59 -0.98
CA VAL A 106 -6.00 0.73 -0.92
C VAL A 106 -6.45 1.02 0.51
N SER A 107 -7.16 2.13 0.68
CA SER A 107 -7.89 2.47 1.90
C SER A 107 -9.37 2.10 1.75
N ILE A 108 -9.95 1.48 2.77
CA ILE A 108 -11.38 1.10 2.81
C ILE A 108 -12.06 1.89 3.93
N ASN A 109 -13.17 2.60 3.62
CA ASN A 109 -13.92 3.42 4.57
C ASN A 109 -13.03 4.41 5.36
N GLY A 110 -11.98 4.95 4.70
CA GLY A 110 -11.06 5.94 5.27
C GLY A 110 -10.05 5.40 6.27
N THR A 111 -9.80 4.08 6.32
CA THR A 111 -8.75 3.49 7.15
C THR A 111 -7.40 3.50 6.44
N ASP A 112 -6.32 3.52 7.22
CA ASP A 112 -4.96 3.31 6.71
C ASP A 112 -4.88 1.99 5.92
N PRO A 113 -4.23 1.94 4.75
CA PRO A 113 -4.04 0.72 3.97
C PRO A 113 -3.45 -0.45 4.77
N ALA A 114 -2.59 -0.18 5.74
CA ALA A 114 -2.02 -1.20 6.62
C ALA A 114 -3.05 -1.85 7.58
N LEU A 115 -4.23 -1.24 7.73
CA LEU A 115 -5.35 -1.75 8.53
C LEU A 115 -6.40 -2.48 7.69
N ASN A 116 -6.09 -2.80 6.45
CA ASN A 116 -6.92 -3.59 5.52
C ASN A 116 -6.21 -4.89 5.18
N ARG A 117 -6.97 -5.93 4.89
CA ARG A 117 -6.43 -7.25 4.57
C ARG A 117 -6.74 -7.66 3.13
N VAL A 118 -5.78 -8.34 2.51
CA VAL A 118 -5.95 -8.95 1.17
C VAL A 118 -5.77 -10.45 1.30
N LEU A 119 -6.69 -11.19 0.74
CA LEU A 119 -6.66 -12.64 0.67
C LEU A 119 -6.73 -13.08 -0.79
N LEU A 120 -5.92 -14.04 -1.20
CA LEU A 120 -6.01 -14.72 -2.49
C LEU A 120 -6.67 -16.08 -2.29
N ASN A 121 -7.83 -16.29 -2.91
CA ASN A 121 -8.64 -17.51 -2.71
C ASN A 121 -8.93 -17.83 -1.23
N GLY A 122 -9.11 -16.75 -0.41
CA GLY A 122 -9.38 -16.86 1.02
C GLY A 122 -8.15 -17.06 1.91
N GLN A 123 -6.93 -17.01 1.35
CA GLN A 123 -5.68 -17.18 2.09
C GLN A 123 -4.79 -15.95 1.96
N THR A 124 -3.95 -15.70 2.95
CA THR A 124 -2.96 -14.61 2.91
C THR A 124 -2.02 -14.79 1.73
N ILE A 125 -1.64 -13.69 1.11
CA ILE A 125 -0.59 -13.64 0.10
C ILE A 125 0.54 -12.75 0.60
N ALA A 126 1.74 -13.31 0.65
CA ALA A 126 2.93 -12.56 1.02
C ALA A 126 3.28 -11.51 -0.03
N SER A 127 3.73 -10.36 0.42
CA SER A 127 4.04 -9.22 -0.43
C SER A 127 5.43 -8.69 -0.13
N GLY A 128 6.20 -8.39 -1.18
CA GLY A 128 7.42 -7.62 -1.10
C GLY A 128 7.21 -6.20 -1.59
N ASP A 129 8.02 -5.27 -1.10
CA ASP A 129 8.08 -3.90 -1.59
C ASP A 129 9.38 -3.63 -2.34
N TRP A 130 9.34 -2.74 -3.31
CA TRP A 130 10.51 -2.37 -4.11
C TRP A 130 11.50 -1.44 -3.39
N GLY A 131 11.18 -1.01 -2.16
CA GLY A 131 12.08 -0.22 -1.32
C GLY A 131 12.18 1.26 -1.67
N GLY A 132 11.28 1.76 -2.50
CA GLY A 132 11.23 3.18 -2.85
C GLY A 132 10.55 4.06 -1.83
N ASN A 133 9.70 3.48 -1.01
CA ASN A 133 9.09 4.15 0.13
C ASN A 133 9.69 3.59 1.43
N PRO A 134 10.46 4.38 2.18
CA PRO A 134 11.12 3.90 3.40
C PRO A 134 10.16 3.39 4.47
N THR A 135 8.88 3.77 4.41
CA THR A 135 7.87 3.40 5.41
C THR A 135 7.22 2.04 5.14
N ASP A 136 7.46 1.40 3.99
CA ASP A 136 6.70 0.24 3.56
C ASP A 136 7.48 -1.06 3.43
N THR A 137 8.80 -1.05 3.54
CA THR A 137 9.66 -2.23 3.29
C THR A 137 9.39 -3.42 4.23
N SER A 138 8.64 -3.21 5.29
CA SER A 138 8.29 -4.22 6.29
C SER A 138 6.87 -4.03 6.85
N GLY A 139 6.00 -3.43 6.05
CA GLY A 139 4.59 -3.22 6.38
C GLY A 139 3.73 -4.47 6.15
N ARG A 140 2.48 -4.42 6.63
CA ARG A 140 1.45 -5.43 6.35
C ARG A 140 0.61 -5.06 5.13
N THR A 141 0.97 -3.98 4.43
CA THR A 141 0.24 -3.50 3.27
C THR A 141 0.56 -4.36 2.05
N PHE A 142 -0.47 -4.87 1.40
CA PHE A 142 -0.28 -5.61 0.16
C PHE A 142 0.02 -4.65 -1.00
N ASN A 143 1.00 -5.00 -1.81
CA ASN A 143 1.35 -4.27 -3.02
C ASN A 143 0.47 -4.73 -4.19
N TYR A 144 -0.60 -3.99 -4.47
CA TYR A 144 -1.55 -4.32 -5.52
C TYR A 144 -0.98 -4.21 -6.94
N THR A 145 0.15 -3.54 -7.14
CA THR A 145 0.80 -3.46 -8.45
C THR A 145 1.29 -4.81 -8.95
N LEU A 146 1.40 -5.80 -8.05
CA LEU A 146 1.79 -7.17 -8.40
C LEU A 146 0.64 -7.98 -9.00
N LEU A 147 -0.63 -7.64 -8.71
CA LEU A 147 -1.78 -8.38 -9.23
C LEU A 147 -2.24 -7.82 -10.56
N SER A 148 -1.92 -8.54 -11.61
CA SER A 148 -2.43 -8.25 -12.95
C SER A 148 -3.92 -8.59 -13.07
N PRO A 149 -4.75 -7.72 -13.67
CA PRO A 149 -6.19 -7.96 -13.83
C PRO A 149 -6.54 -9.28 -14.54
N GLU A 150 -5.66 -9.76 -15.39
CA GLU A 150 -5.90 -10.95 -16.22
C GLU A 150 -5.97 -12.26 -15.41
N ILE A 151 -5.31 -12.33 -14.25
CA ILE A 151 -5.37 -13.52 -13.38
C ILE A 151 -6.59 -13.53 -12.46
N ILE A 152 -7.30 -12.40 -12.35
CA ILE A 152 -8.40 -12.21 -11.41
C ILE A 152 -9.71 -12.69 -12.02
N GLY A 153 -10.44 -13.52 -11.30
CA GLY A 153 -11.80 -13.96 -11.64
C GLY A 153 -12.89 -13.08 -11.03
N LEU A 154 -12.72 -12.73 -9.76
CA LEU A 154 -13.65 -11.91 -8.97
C LEU A 154 -12.87 -11.25 -7.83
N MET A 155 -13.19 -10.04 -7.48
CA MET A 155 -12.80 -9.40 -6.23
C MET A 155 -14.03 -9.09 -5.40
N GLU A 156 -14.01 -9.49 -4.13
CA GLU A 156 -15.02 -9.14 -3.13
C GLU A 156 -14.39 -8.27 -2.06
N VAL A 157 -15.07 -7.22 -1.66
CA VAL A 157 -14.67 -6.33 -0.57
C VAL A 157 -15.65 -6.47 0.58
N TYR A 158 -15.28 -7.24 1.59
CA TYR A 158 -16.02 -7.40 2.82
C TYR A 158 -15.79 -6.19 3.70
N LYS A 159 -16.73 -5.28 3.75
CA LYS A 159 -16.70 -4.09 4.61
C LYS A 159 -17.10 -4.42 6.05
N THR A 160 -17.84 -5.50 6.24
CA THR A 160 -18.21 -6.03 7.54
C THR A 160 -17.69 -7.45 7.71
N PRO A 161 -17.13 -7.78 8.90
CA PRO A 161 -16.50 -9.07 9.12
C PRO A 161 -17.51 -10.19 9.33
N GLU A 162 -17.10 -11.40 8.98
CA GLU A 162 -17.73 -12.65 9.36
C GLU A 162 -16.72 -13.50 10.14
N ALA A 163 -17.16 -14.27 11.15
CA ALA A 163 -16.24 -15.05 11.97
C ALA A 163 -15.42 -16.10 11.17
N ARG A 164 -15.93 -16.56 10.03
CA ARG A 164 -15.24 -17.50 9.10
C ARG A 164 -14.09 -16.86 8.32
N ILE A 165 -14.11 -15.53 8.16
CA ILE A 165 -13.07 -14.79 7.41
C ILE A 165 -11.93 -14.47 8.38
N ASP A 166 -10.71 -14.54 7.89
CA ASP A 166 -9.53 -14.20 8.67
C ASP A 166 -9.58 -12.77 9.21
N GLU A 167 -9.21 -12.63 10.45
CA GLU A 167 -9.03 -11.34 11.11
C GLU A 167 -7.82 -10.59 10.57
N GLY A 168 -7.64 -9.35 11.01
CA GLY A 168 -6.48 -8.50 10.65
C GLY A 168 -6.87 -7.28 9.82
N SER A 169 -8.16 -6.90 9.84
CA SER A 169 -8.61 -5.66 9.21
C SER A 169 -9.58 -4.87 10.09
N ILE A 170 -9.46 -3.55 10.08
CA ILE A 170 -10.41 -2.61 10.67
C ILE A 170 -11.33 -2.04 9.60
N GLY A 171 -10.80 -1.69 8.43
CA GLY A 171 -11.55 -1.08 7.33
C GLY A 171 -12.34 -2.10 6.53
N GLY A 172 -11.71 -3.21 6.19
CA GLY A 172 -12.32 -4.28 5.41
C GLY A 172 -11.30 -5.29 4.86
N THR A 173 -11.83 -6.38 4.32
CA THR A 173 -11.03 -7.46 3.73
C THR A 173 -11.35 -7.59 2.25
N VAL A 174 -10.32 -7.53 1.40
CA VAL A 174 -10.41 -7.81 -0.03
C VAL A 174 -10.10 -9.28 -0.27
N ILE A 175 -11.02 -10.01 -0.87
CA ILE A 175 -10.79 -11.40 -1.30
C ILE A 175 -10.70 -11.41 -2.82
N VAL A 176 -9.54 -11.79 -3.32
CA VAL A 176 -9.27 -11.95 -4.75
C VAL A 176 -9.43 -13.42 -5.11
N HIS A 177 -10.35 -13.73 -5.98
CA HIS A 177 -10.57 -15.08 -6.49
C HIS A 177 -9.91 -15.22 -7.85
N THR A 178 -9.05 -16.21 -7.99
CA THR A 178 -8.45 -16.54 -9.29
C THR A 178 -9.37 -17.44 -10.10
N ARG A 179 -9.17 -17.47 -11.40
CA ARG A 179 -9.95 -18.34 -12.31
C ARG A 179 -9.66 -19.82 -12.05
N LYS A 180 -10.68 -20.64 -12.13
CA LYS A 180 -10.58 -22.11 -12.02
C LYS A 180 -10.86 -22.76 -13.36
N PRO A 181 -10.21 -23.91 -13.69
CA PRO A 181 -10.36 -24.51 -15.01
C PRO A 181 -11.75 -25.09 -15.30
N LEU A 182 -12.44 -25.67 -14.29
CA LEU A 182 -13.79 -26.24 -14.52
C LEU A 182 -14.87 -25.17 -14.70
N ASP A 183 -14.61 -23.92 -14.22
CA ASP A 183 -15.51 -22.77 -14.38
C ASP A 183 -15.45 -22.15 -15.79
N LEU A 184 -14.49 -22.57 -16.61
CA LEU A 184 -14.32 -22.07 -17.98
C LEU A 184 -14.84 -23.05 -19.00
N PRO A 185 -15.25 -22.58 -20.21
CA PRO A 185 -15.56 -23.49 -21.33
C PRO A 185 -14.38 -24.41 -21.64
N LYS A 186 -14.68 -25.61 -22.19
CA LYS A 186 -13.65 -26.56 -22.60
C LYS A 186 -12.72 -25.92 -23.66
N ASN A 187 -11.40 -26.11 -23.49
CA ASN A 187 -10.38 -25.60 -24.43
C ASN A 187 -10.39 -24.04 -24.57
N THR A 188 -10.60 -23.32 -23.49
CA THR A 188 -10.54 -21.86 -23.52
C THR A 188 -9.11 -21.37 -23.76
N ILE A 189 -8.93 -20.57 -24.80
CA ILE A 189 -7.69 -19.82 -25.04
C ILE A 189 -8.04 -18.34 -25.04
N ARG A 190 -7.35 -17.56 -24.24
CA ARG A 190 -7.46 -16.09 -24.20
C ARG A 190 -6.08 -15.49 -24.20
N GLY A 191 -5.95 -14.30 -24.75
CA GLY A 191 -4.69 -13.61 -24.74
C GLY A 191 -4.83 -12.16 -25.16
N SER A 192 -3.78 -11.42 -24.91
CA SER A 192 -3.69 -10.05 -25.35
C SER A 192 -2.28 -9.69 -25.75
N VAL A 193 -2.14 -8.77 -26.71
CA VAL A 193 -0.89 -8.12 -27.08
C VAL A 193 -1.16 -6.64 -27.18
N GLY A 194 -0.36 -5.84 -26.53
CA GLY A 194 -0.57 -4.41 -26.46
C GLY A 194 0.74 -3.62 -26.31
N TYR A 195 0.57 -2.32 -26.27
CA TYR A 195 1.64 -1.35 -26.11
C TYR A 195 1.17 -0.25 -25.16
N ASN A 196 2.00 0.11 -24.20
CA ASN A 196 1.78 1.24 -23.31
C ASN A 196 2.81 2.34 -23.59
N TYR A 197 2.47 3.58 -23.28
CA TYR A 197 3.29 4.76 -23.45
C TYR A 197 3.01 5.76 -22.33
N ASN A 198 4.05 6.39 -21.78
CA ASN A 198 3.93 7.48 -20.83
C ASN A 198 4.51 8.76 -21.42
N ASP A 199 3.74 9.86 -21.38
CA ASP A 199 4.12 11.10 -22.05
C ASP A 199 5.25 11.87 -21.36
N ARG A 200 5.53 11.58 -20.08
CA ARG A 200 6.61 12.22 -19.33
C ARG A 200 7.94 11.48 -19.44
N SER A 201 7.91 10.16 -19.54
CA SER A 201 9.11 9.40 -19.88
C SER A 201 9.43 9.42 -21.37
N GLU A 202 8.42 9.74 -22.19
CA GLU A 202 8.46 9.64 -23.67
C GLU A 202 8.80 8.22 -24.17
N GLU A 203 8.57 7.22 -23.31
CA GLU A 203 8.89 5.82 -23.57
C GLU A 203 7.63 4.97 -23.64
N GLY A 204 7.69 3.95 -24.50
CA GLY A 204 6.63 2.99 -24.66
C GLY A 204 7.14 1.56 -24.73
N ASN A 205 6.31 0.61 -24.24
CA ASN A 205 6.73 -0.77 -24.09
C ASN A 205 5.62 -1.76 -24.45
N PRO A 206 5.99 -2.96 -24.93
CA PRO A 206 5.04 -4.02 -25.16
C PRO A 206 4.52 -4.61 -23.85
N ARG A 207 3.26 -5.07 -23.89
CA ARG A 207 2.61 -5.86 -22.86
C ARG A 207 1.85 -7.00 -23.46
N GLY A 208 1.56 -8.03 -22.67
CA GLY A 208 0.75 -9.13 -23.16
C GLY A 208 0.39 -10.13 -22.09
N SER A 209 -0.63 -10.92 -22.40
CA SER A 209 -1.09 -12.01 -21.56
C SER A 209 -1.52 -13.21 -22.41
N ALA A 210 -1.45 -14.39 -21.81
CA ALA A 210 -1.98 -15.61 -22.39
C ALA A 210 -2.58 -16.47 -21.31
N LEU A 211 -3.73 -17.07 -21.56
CA LEU A 211 -4.39 -18.04 -20.71
C LEU A 211 -4.84 -19.22 -21.57
N TRP A 212 -4.53 -20.40 -21.10
CA TRP A 212 -5.06 -21.66 -21.61
C TRP A 212 -5.71 -22.42 -20.49
N SER A 213 -6.94 -22.91 -20.73
CA SER A 213 -7.68 -23.73 -19.80
C SER A 213 -8.28 -24.91 -20.55
N TRP A 214 -8.18 -26.07 -19.97
CA TRP A 214 -8.71 -27.32 -20.48
C TRP A 214 -9.44 -28.07 -19.39
N LYS A 215 -10.50 -28.75 -19.75
CA LYS A 215 -11.20 -29.73 -18.91
C LYS A 215 -11.58 -30.95 -19.73
N ASN A 216 -11.68 -32.13 -19.08
CA ASN A 216 -12.15 -33.35 -19.73
C ASN A 216 -13.66 -33.26 -20.02
N ASP A 217 -14.18 -34.24 -20.78
CA ASP A 217 -15.58 -34.26 -21.21
C ASP A 217 -16.55 -34.44 -20.03
N ASP A 218 -16.14 -35.18 -19.00
CA ASP A 218 -16.95 -35.45 -17.81
C ASP A 218 -16.85 -34.31 -16.78
N GLU A 219 -16.12 -33.23 -17.07
CA GLU A 219 -15.88 -32.09 -16.17
C GLU A 219 -15.36 -32.47 -14.78
N THR A 220 -14.65 -33.60 -14.69
CA THR A 220 -14.07 -34.12 -13.45
C THR A 220 -12.62 -33.68 -13.24
N PHE A 221 -11.92 -33.30 -14.30
CA PHE A 221 -10.54 -32.82 -14.22
C PHE A 221 -10.32 -31.66 -15.16
N GLY A 222 -9.64 -30.65 -14.66
CA GLY A 222 -9.28 -29.47 -15.42
C GLY A 222 -7.92 -28.93 -15.06
N ALA A 223 -7.28 -28.27 -16.01
CA ALA A 223 -5.99 -27.59 -15.86
C ALA A 223 -6.04 -26.22 -16.51
N LEU A 224 -5.44 -25.24 -15.82
CA LEU A 224 -5.32 -23.85 -16.30
C LEU A 224 -3.90 -23.39 -16.11
N ILE A 225 -3.39 -22.67 -17.10
CA ILE A 225 -2.17 -21.88 -17.00
C ILE A 225 -2.41 -20.49 -17.58
N SER A 226 -1.93 -19.48 -16.89
CA SER A 226 -1.94 -18.09 -17.34
C SER A 226 -0.58 -17.47 -17.16
N ALA A 227 -0.15 -16.66 -18.12
CA ALA A 227 1.08 -15.90 -18.07
C ALA A 227 0.81 -14.46 -18.47
N THR A 228 1.48 -13.52 -17.79
CA THR A 228 1.38 -12.08 -18.06
C THR A 228 2.77 -11.45 -18.11
N HIS A 229 2.92 -10.47 -18.98
CA HIS A 229 4.11 -9.62 -19.03
C HIS A 229 3.71 -8.18 -19.31
N ASP A 230 4.19 -7.27 -18.47
CA ASP A 230 3.96 -5.82 -18.61
C ASP A 230 5.27 -5.09 -18.31
N LYS A 231 5.66 -4.17 -19.17
CA LYS A 231 6.78 -3.28 -18.95
C LYS A 231 6.33 -1.83 -19.12
N GLN A 232 6.76 -0.97 -18.21
CA GLN A 232 6.47 0.46 -18.23
C GLN A 232 7.71 1.24 -17.83
N ASP A 233 8.00 2.32 -18.55
CA ASP A 233 9.01 3.29 -18.16
C ASP A 233 8.31 4.56 -17.68
N LEU A 234 8.66 5.00 -16.48
CA LEU A 234 8.08 6.14 -15.79
C LEU A 234 9.14 7.21 -15.55
N ALA A 235 8.76 8.45 -15.74
CA ALA A 235 9.52 9.60 -15.28
C ALA A 235 8.66 10.45 -14.36
N ARG A 236 9.21 10.85 -13.21
CA ARG A 236 8.56 11.74 -12.26
C ARG A 236 9.45 12.92 -11.96
N ALA A 237 8.93 14.11 -12.17
CA ALA A 237 9.53 15.32 -11.67
C ALA A 237 8.98 15.65 -10.29
N GLY A 238 9.82 16.21 -9.42
CA GLY A 238 9.39 16.63 -8.08
C GLY A 238 10.12 17.87 -7.60
N ILE A 239 9.42 18.74 -6.89
CA ILE A 239 9.98 19.74 -6.01
C ILE A 239 9.68 19.31 -4.59
N GLU A 240 10.70 19.19 -3.74
CA GLU A 240 10.56 18.64 -2.40
C GLU A 240 11.15 19.58 -1.37
N TYR A 241 10.55 19.58 -0.16
CA TYR A 241 11.04 20.33 1.00
C TYR A 241 11.32 19.35 2.14
N PHE A 242 12.46 19.53 2.82
CA PHE A 242 12.90 18.59 3.86
C PHE A 242 12.36 18.91 5.25
N GLY A 243 11.17 19.54 5.32
CA GLY A 243 10.55 20.01 6.54
C GLY A 243 10.95 21.46 6.82
N TYR A 244 10.57 21.95 8.02
CA TYR A 244 10.74 23.35 8.40
C TYR A 244 11.30 23.43 9.83
N THR A 245 12.18 24.40 10.05
CA THR A 245 12.65 24.84 11.38
C THR A 245 12.22 26.26 11.64
N THR A 246 12.63 26.86 12.76
CA THR A 246 12.35 28.26 13.06
C THR A 246 13.50 29.17 12.63
N GLY A 247 13.20 30.43 12.36
CA GLY A 247 14.18 31.44 11.98
C GLY A 247 15.01 32.05 13.14
N ALA A 248 14.93 31.46 14.34
CA ALA A 248 15.62 31.98 15.55
C ALA A 248 17.13 32.14 15.41
N ASN A 249 17.75 31.37 14.51
CA ASN A 249 19.19 31.44 14.26
C ASN A 249 19.56 32.29 13.02
N ILE A 250 18.65 33.00 12.42
CA ILE A 250 18.95 33.96 11.36
C ILE A 250 19.73 35.11 11.96
N PRO A 251 20.86 35.55 11.37
CA PRO A 251 21.69 36.60 11.94
C PRO A 251 20.91 37.92 12.12
N PRO A 252 21.10 38.63 13.24
CA PRO A 252 20.50 39.97 13.43
C PRO A 252 20.94 41.01 12.40
N THR A 253 22.06 40.73 11.68
CA THR A 253 22.57 41.54 10.58
C THR A 253 21.90 41.31 9.24
N ALA A 254 21.06 40.29 9.14
CA ALA A 254 20.30 40.00 7.95
C ALA A 254 19.23 41.08 7.68
N THR A 255 19.04 41.44 6.43
CA THR A 255 17.96 42.35 6.02
C THR A 255 16.65 41.60 6.00
N ILE A 256 15.73 41.95 6.90
CA ILE A 256 14.42 41.29 6.97
C ILE A 256 13.37 42.21 6.34
N THR A 257 12.57 41.64 5.43
CA THR A 257 11.41 42.28 4.77
C THR A 257 10.16 41.43 4.96
N GLY A 258 8.99 41.90 4.55
CA GLY A 258 7.75 41.15 4.52
C GLY A 258 6.60 41.78 5.28
N ASP A 259 5.69 40.96 5.80
CA ASP A 259 4.42 41.38 6.42
C ASP A 259 4.53 41.84 7.89
N GLY A 260 5.74 41.85 8.46
CA GLY A 260 5.98 42.22 9.87
C GLY A 260 5.91 41.02 10.84
N SER A 261 5.74 39.79 10.34
CA SER A 261 5.83 38.57 11.16
C SER A 261 7.23 38.45 11.80
N ASP A 262 7.27 37.93 13.02
CA ASP A 262 8.53 37.73 13.75
C ASP A 262 9.37 36.63 13.06
N VAL A 263 10.54 37.03 12.55
CA VAL A 263 11.47 36.13 11.86
C VAL A 263 11.98 35.01 12.78
N ALA A 264 12.08 35.22 14.09
CA ALA A 264 12.58 34.20 15.01
C ALA A 264 11.65 33.00 15.12
N THR A 265 10.35 33.22 14.95
CA THR A 265 9.31 32.19 15.01
C THR A 265 8.89 31.73 13.62
N ALA A 266 9.25 32.47 12.57
CA ALA A 266 8.90 32.13 11.19
C ALA A 266 9.51 30.77 10.76
N ARG A 267 8.77 30.03 9.92
CA ARG A 267 9.20 28.72 9.42
C ARG A 267 10.17 28.86 8.27
N VAL A 268 11.38 28.31 8.44
CA VAL A 268 12.44 28.26 7.41
C VAL A 268 12.50 26.87 6.80
N PRO A 269 12.49 26.68 5.47
CA PRO A 269 12.65 25.37 4.87
C PRO A 269 13.99 24.75 5.23
N ALA A 270 13.98 23.51 5.72
CA ALA A 270 15.23 22.81 6.06
C ALA A 270 16.05 22.48 4.80
N GLY A 271 15.40 22.18 3.70
CA GLY A 271 16.01 22.00 2.40
C GLY A 271 14.97 22.14 1.29
N ILE A 272 15.42 22.52 0.09
CA ILE A 272 14.61 22.63 -1.14
C ILE A 272 15.29 21.81 -2.23
N ASN A 273 14.60 20.83 -2.75
CA ASN A 273 15.09 19.81 -3.67
C ASN A 273 14.38 19.86 -5.02
N SER A 274 15.13 19.72 -6.08
CA SER A 274 14.65 19.38 -7.42
C SER A 274 14.96 17.90 -7.68
N ALA A 275 13.92 17.08 -7.79
CA ALA A 275 14.03 15.64 -7.95
C ALA A 275 13.65 15.19 -9.35
N PHE A 276 14.50 14.37 -9.94
CA PHE A 276 14.26 13.65 -11.19
C PHE A 276 14.32 12.15 -10.92
N PHE A 277 13.18 11.49 -11.04
CA PHE A 277 13.04 10.05 -10.77
C PHE A 277 12.65 9.34 -12.07
N GLN A 278 13.41 8.33 -12.45
CA GLN A 278 13.17 7.43 -13.57
C GLN A 278 13.03 6.01 -13.06
N GLN A 279 12.04 5.28 -13.53
CA GLN A 279 11.85 3.89 -13.13
C GLN A 279 11.37 3.04 -14.29
N THR A 280 12.03 1.89 -14.49
CA THR A 280 11.51 0.79 -15.31
C THR A 280 10.80 -0.20 -14.42
N ARG A 281 9.49 -0.40 -14.64
CA ARG A 281 8.65 -1.44 -14.03
C ARG A 281 8.45 -2.55 -15.03
N GLU A 282 9.05 -3.72 -14.79
CA GLU A 282 8.88 -4.92 -15.61
C GLU A 282 8.27 -6.01 -14.74
N ARG A 283 7.02 -6.38 -15.01
CA ARG A 283 6.27 -7.38 -14.26
C ARG A 283 5.99 -8.60 -15.13
N SER A 284 6.27 -9.77 -14.59
CA SER A 284 5.93 -11.05 -15.21
C SER A 284 5.26 -11.95 -14.19
N GLY A 285 4.13 -12.53 -14.54
CA GLY A 285 3.37 -13.41 -13.69
C GLY A 285 3.04 -14.72 -14.39
N VAL A 286 3.05 -15.81 -13.63
CA VAL A 286 2.52 -17.11 -14.06
C VAL A 286 1.61 -17.64 -12.97
N GLN A 287 0.42 -18.08 -13.37
CA GLN A 287 -0.54 -18.77 -12.50
C GLN A 287 -0.84 -20.13 -13.10
N GLY A 288 -0.91 -21.14 -12.24
CA GLY A 288 -1.37 -22.48 -12.59
C GLY A 288 -2.50 -22.91 -11.66
N ALA A 289 -3.46 -23.65 -12.18
CA ALA A 289 -4.51 -24.29 -11.38
C ALA A 289 -4.81 -25.67 -11.92
N LEU A 290 -4.92 -26.64 -11.01
CA LEU A 290 -5.44 -27.99 -11.28
C LEU A 290 -6.67 -28.18 -10.41
N GLN A 291 -7.74 -28.68 -11.00
CA GLN A 291 -8.98 -28.99 -10.32
C GLN A 291 -9.38 -30.41 -10.63
N TRP A 292 -9.67 -31.20 -9.61
CA TRP A 292 -9.99 -32.60 -9.72
C TRP A 292 -11.17 -32.98 -8.85
N LYS A 293 -12.24 -33.48 -9.47
CA LYS A 293 -13.44 -34.00 -8.85
C LYS A 293 -13.52 -35.52 -9.15
N PRO A 294 -12.86 -36.37 -8.34
CA PRO A 294 -12.87 -37.82 -8.56
C PRO A 294 -14.26 -38.43 -8.42
N ASP A 295 -15.12 -37.80 -7.66
CA ASP A 295 -16.50 -38.14 -7.43
C ASP A 295 -17.33 -36.90 -7.08
N GLU A 296 -18.62 -37.03 -6.86
CA GLU A 296 -19.55 -35.94 -6.52
C GLU A 296 -19.26 -35.30 -5.11
N GLN A 297 -18.56 -36.03 -4.28
CA GLN A 297 -18.28 -35.58 -2.89
C GLN A 297 -16.94 -34.88 -2.75
N ASN A 298 -15.95 -35.21 -3.57
CA ASN A 298 -14.58 -34.76 -3.40
C ASN A 298 -14.14 -33.79 -4.49
N GLU A 299 -13.62 -32.65 -4.09
CA GLU A 299 -12.98 -31.69 -4.99
C GLU A 299 -11.61 -31.30 -4.45
N PHE A 300 -10.59 -31.43 -5.29
CA PHE A 300 -9.22 -30.99 -5.02
C PHE A 300 -8.86 -29.83 -5.94
N ASN A 301 -8.37 -28.75 -5.34
CA ASN A 301 -7.87 -27.57 -6.04
C ASN A 301 -6.42 -27.32 -5.65
N LEU A 302 -5.50 -27.42 -6.61
CA LEU A 302 -4.13 -26.99 -6.46
C LEU A 302 -3.93 -25.71 -7.25
N THR A 303 -3.57 -24.62 -6.57
CA THR A 303 -3.28 -23.33 -7.20
C THR A 303 -1.88 -22.88 -6.89
N GLY A 304 -1.17 -22.41 -7.91
CA GLY A 304 0.16 -21.86 -7.80
C GLY A 304 0.24 -20.50 -8.49
N LEU A 305 0.96 -19.56 -7.87
CA LEU A 305 1.20 -18.23 -8.39
C LEU A 305 2.68 -17.89 -8.22
N TYR A 306 3.28 -17.35 -9.28
CA TYR A 306 4.60 -16.76 -9.25
C TYR A 306 4.57 -15.42 -9.98
N ILE A 307 4.93 -14.35 -9.27
CA ILE A 307 5.05 -13.00 -9.84
C ILE A 307 6.45 -12.49 -9.56
N LYS A 308 7.05 -11.90 -10.57
CA LYS A 308 8.33 -11.20 -10.46
C LYS A 308 8.18 -9.82 -11.06
N GLY A 309 8.46 -8.79 -10.25
CA GLY A 309 8.54 -7.41 -10.66
C GLY A 309 9.97 -6.89 -10.53
N LYS A 310 10.50 -6.26 -11.57
CA LYS A 310 11.71 -5.44 -11.49
C LYS A 310 11.29 -3.98 -11.45
N TYR A 311 11.80 -3.24 -10.48
CA TYR A 311 11.50 -1.84 -10.24
C TYR A 311 12.78 -1.02 -10.18
N ASN A 312 13.67 -1.27 -11.15
CA ASN A 312 14.93 -0.56 -11.20
C ASN A 312 14.69 0.92 -11.40
N ASN A 313 15.32 1.74 -10.58
CA ASN A 313 15.10 3.17 -10.64
C ASN A 313 16.39 3.95 -10.48
N PHE A 314 16.43 5.10 -11.14
CA PHE A 314 17.49 6.08 -11.02
C PHE A 314 16.87 7.39 -10.57
N SER A 315 17.24 7.87 -9.40
CA SER A 315 16.82 9.16 -8.89
C SER A 315 18.01 10.09 -8.76
N GLU A 316 17.86 11.28 -9.28
CA GLU A 316 18.79 12.37 -9.07
C GLU A 316 18.08 13.49 -8.34
N SER A 317 18.75 14.08 -7.38
CA SER A 317 18.21 15.12 -6.51
C SER A 317 19.24 16.21 -6.35
N ARG A 318 18.89 17.45 -6.71
CA ARG A 318 19.75 18.59 -6.47
C ARG A 318 19.07 19.54 -5.50
N TYR A 319 19.70 19.77 -4.37
CA TYR A 319 19.08 20.52 -3.30
C TYR A 319 20.03 21.48 -2.57
N VAL A 320 19.42 22.52 -2.02
CA VAL A 320 20.02 23.44 -1.06
C VAL A 320 19.46 23.15 0.34
N CYS A 321 20.22 23.48 1.36
CA CYS A 321 19.85 23.25 2.76
C CYS A 321 19.89 24.53 3.59
N PRO A 322 18.92 25.44 3.48
CA PRO A 322 18.93 26.70 4.22
C PRO A 322 19.08 26.55 5.74
N ALA A 323 18.66 25.40 6.29
CA ALA A 323 18.78 25.08 7.70
C ALA A 323 19.64 23.84 8.00
N CYS A 324 20.47 23.38 7.03
CA CYS A 324 21.48 22.34 7.25
C CYS A 324 22.85 23.00 7.50
N ASN A 325 23.74 22.33 8.22
CA ASN A 325 25.13 22.76 8.45
C ASN A 325 25.32 24.24 8.87
N ASN A 326 24.36 24.77 9.66
CA ASN A 326 24.35 26.16 10.07
C ASN A 326 24.18 27.19 8.94
N ASP A 327 23.73 26.82 7.75
CA ASP A 327 23.51 27.77 6.64
C ASP A 327 22.50 28.86 7.00
N ILE A 328 21.60 28.61 7.94
CA ILE A 328 20.71 29.62 8.50
C ILE A 328 21.46 30.84 9.03
N GLN A 329 22.70 30.66 9.54
CA GLN A 329 23.58 31.74 9.98
C GLN A 329 24.28 32.49 8.85
N LYS A 330 24.19 32.01 7.61
CA LYS A 330 24.73 32.62 6.40
C LYS A 330 23.66 33.41 5.62
N ILE A 331 22.41 33.43 6.09
CA ILE A 331 21.34 34.23 5.51
C ILE A 331 21.67 35.71 5.66
N THR A 332 21.75 36.41 4.54
CA THR A 332 22.02 37.85 4.46
C THR A 332 20.76 38.69 4.24
N SER A 333 19.74 38.12 3.62
CA SER A 333 18.42 38.73 3.49
C SER A 333 17.33 37.67 3.52
N ALA A 334 16.18 38.01 4.09
CA ALA A 334 15.01 37.14 4.12
C ALA A 334 13.72 37.95 4.02
N ASN A 335 12.74 37.41 3.33
CA ASN A 335 11.36 37.91 3.31
C ASN A 335 10.46 36.96 4.10
N VAL A 336 9.69 37.54 5.03
CA VAL A 336 8.76 36.76 5.88
C VAL A 336 7.34 37.09 5.50
N GLU A 337 6.58 36.10 5.08
CA GLU A 337 5.15 36.21 4.74
C GLU A 337 4.37 35.06 5.37
N ASN A 338 3.24 35.37 6.01
CA ASN A 338 2.37 34.41 6.70
C ASN A 338 3.12 33.52 7.71
N GLY A 339 4.16 34.09 8.38
CA GLY A 339 4.98 33.33 9.33
C GLY A 339 5.92 32.32 8.68
N VAL A 340 6.22 32.48 7.38
CA VAL A 340 7.16 31.64 6.62
C VAL A 340 8.23 32.52 6.00
N VAL A 341 9.50 32.11 6.06
CA VAL A 341 10.60 32.72 5.29
C VAL A 341 10.46 32.26 3.85
N SER A 342 9.65 33.00 3.09
CA SER A 342 9.27 32.69 1.72
C SER A 342 10.40 32.91 0.72
N SER A 343 11.33 33.79 1.00
CA SER A 343 12.58 33.93 0.23
C SER A 343 13.77 34.28 1.10
N ALA A 344 14.96 33.84 0.70
CA ALA A 344 16.19 34.24 1.35
C ALA A 344 17.39 34.16 0.40
N THR A 345 18.44 34.95 0.73
CA THR A 345 19.75 34.86 0.12
C THR A 345 20.73 34.29 1.15
N VAL A 346 21.34 33.17 0.78
CA VAL A 346 22.40 32.49 1.55
C VAL A 346 23.71 32.78 0.83
N SER A 347 24.56 33.60 1.47
CA SER A 347 25.80 33.99 0.85
C SER A 347 26.95 33.09 1.24
N ASP A 348 27.96 33.11 0.38
CA ASP A 348 29.26 32.47 0.61
C ASP A 348 30.11 33.28 1.63
N ASN A 349 29.47 33.94 2.54
CA ASN A 349 30.15 34.89 3.44
C ASN A 349 30.93 34.13 4.53
N THR A 350 32.22 33.96 4.30
CA THR A 350 33.13 33.22 5.14
C THR A 350 33.31 33.92 6.50
N ARG A 351 32.85 33.28 7.56
CA ARG A 351 33.37 33.55 8.92
C ARG A 351 34.60 32.67 9.22
N GLY A 352 35.62 32.70 8.34
CA GLY A 352 36.99 32.30 8.66
C GLY A 352 37.26 30.83 9.03
N GLY A 353 36.66 29.84 8.39
CA GLY A 353 36.97 28.44 8.62
C GLY A 353 36.96 27.61 7.32
N VAL A 354 37.74 26.53 7.29
CA VAL A 354 38.07 25.70 6.11
C VAL A 354 36.83 24.93 5.51
N ASN A 355 35.61 25.12 6.08
CA ASN A 355 34.38 24.45 5.63
C ASN A 355 33.18 25.41 5.55
N ASP A 356 33.38 26.64 5.13
CA ASP A 356 32.36 27.69 5.23
C ASP A 356 31.47 27.88 4.02
N GLN A 357 31.48 26.93 3.07
CA GLN A 357 30.59 26.97 1.92
C GLN A 357 29.14 26.69 2.31
N PRO A 358 28.14 27.36 1.70
CA PRO A 358 26.76 26.98 1.85
C PRO A 358 26.54 25.55 1.40
N TYR A 359 25.72 24.82 2.15
CA TYR A 359 25.48 23.40 1.86
C TYR A 359 24.50 23.24 0.70
N ALA A 360 25.01 22.71 -0.39
CA ALA A 360 24.20 22.20 -1.49
C ALA A 360 24.73 20.85 -1.94
N GLN A 361 23.82 19.92 -2.29
CA GLN A 361 24.18 18.55 -2.64
C GLN A 361 23.42 18.09 -3.88
N LEU A 362 24.09 17.29 -4.69
CA LEU A 362 23.50 16.57 -5.81
C LEU A 362 23.70 15.08 -5.54
N ASP A 363 22.60 14.36 -5.37
CA ASP A 363 22.58 12.91 -5.20
C ASP A 363 22.29 12.25 -6.55
N ALA A 364 23.06 11.21 -6.87
CA ALA A 364 22.77 10.27 -7.94
C ALA A 364 22.62 8.88 -7.35
N ASN A 365 21.41 8.33 -7.38
CA ASN A 365 21.04 7.12 -6.67
C ASN A 365 20.37 6.13 -7.61
N TYR A 366 21.10 5.06 -7.97
CA TYR A 366 20.56 3.96 -8.76
C TYR A 366 20.24 2.76 -7.87
N ARG A 367 19.03 2.25 -7.99
CA ARG A 367 18.56 1.09 -7.24
C ARG A 367 18.16 -0.02 -8.19
N GLU A 368 18.73 -1.20 -8.01
CA GLU A 368 18.24 -2.44 -8.60
C GLU A 368 17.25 -3.04 -7.60
N SER A 369 16.01 -3.17 -7.99
CA SER A 369 14.97 -3.70 -7.12
C SER A 369 14.21 -4.82 -7.84
N THR A 370 14.17 -5.98 -7.20
CA THR A 370 13.37 -7.11 -7.65
C THR A 370 12.43 -7.53 -6.53
N VAL A 371 11.15 -7.49 -6.84
CA VAL A 371 10.08 -7.97 -5.97
C VAL A 371 9.60 -9.31 -6.49
N THR A 372 9.45 -10.30 -5.61
CA THR A 372 8.85 -11.59 -5.97
C THR A 372 7.72 -11.92 -5.03
N THR A 373 6.67 -12.54 -5.55
CA THR A 373 5.61 -13.17 -4.78
C THR A 373 5.39 -14.58 -5.32
N LYS A 374 5.38 -15.55 -4.41
CA LYS A 374 5.09 -16.95 -4.70
C LYS A 374 3.99 -17.40 -3.77
N SER A 375 3.06 -18.19 -4.28
CA SER A 375 2.03 -18.84 -3.48
C SER A 375 1.74 -20.22 -4.02
N LEU A 376 1.60 -21.19 -3.15
CA LEU A 376 1.13 -22.53 -3.45
C LEU A 376 0.08 -22.90 -2.42
N ASN A 377 -1.13 -23.26 -2.89
CA ASN A 377 -2.24 -23.65 -2.06
C ASN A 377 -2.83 -24.96 -2.58
N LEU A 378 -3.03 -25.91 -1.68
CA LEU A 378 -3.82 -27.12 -1.90
C LEU A 378 -5.08 -27.03 -1.03
N ARG A 379 -6.23 -27.10 -1.69
CA ARG A 379 -7.55 -27.15 -1.05
C ARG A 379 -8.24 -28.45 -1.41
N HIS A 380 -8.81 -29.11 -0.41
CA HIS A 380 -9.70 -30.27 -0.54
C HIS A 380 -11.04 -29.91 0.07
N ASP A 381 -12.11 -30.04 -0.69
CA ASP A 381 -13.47 -29.92 -0.24
C ASP A 381 -14.11 -31.29 -0.32
N TRP A 382 -14.70 -31.76 0.78
CA TRP A 382 -15.53 -32.94 0.85
C TRP A 382 -16.97 -32.52 1.16
N SER A 383 -17.93 -32.91 0.33
CA SER A 383 -19.35 -32.55 0.43
C SER A 383 -20.19 -33.80 0.61
N GLY A 384 -20.80 -33.98 1.80
CA GLY A 384 -21.81 -34.99 2.08
C GLY A 384 -23.21 -34.38 2.16
N GLU A 385 -24.21 -35.17 2.51
CA GLU A 385 -25.63 -34.73 2.53
C GLU A 385 -25.86 -33.49 3.45
N LYS A 386 -25.18 -33.42 4.58
CA LYS A 386 -25.37 -32.36 5.59
C LYS A 386 -24.07 -31.69 6.02
N TRP A 387 -22.95 -32.22 5.61
CA TRP A 387 -21.63 -31.73 6.03
C TRP A 387 -20.79 -31.40 4.82
N VAL A 388 -20.07 -30.29 4.95
CA VAL A 388 -18.97 -29.94 4.07
C VAL A 388 -17.74 -29.77 4.91
N PHE A 389 -16.64 -30.42 4.54
CA PHE A 389 -15.34 -30.25 5.16
C PHE A 389 -14.38 -29.65 4.14
N THR A 390 -13.71 -28.57 4.53
CA THR A 390 -12.66 -27.95 3.74
C THR A 390 -11.34 -28.04 4.46
N THR A 391 -10.32 -28.54 3.80
CA THR A 391 -8.94 -28.55 4.30
C THR A 391 -8.05 -27.79 3.35
N GLN A 392 -7.25 -26.88 3.88
CA GLN A 392 -6.29 -26.10 3.08
C GLN A 392 -4.91 -26.12 3.74
N ILE A 393 -3.89 -26.28 2.92
CA ILE A 393 -2.49 -26.12 3.29
C ILE A 393 -1.81 -25.25 2.26
N GLY A 394 -0.91 -24.38 2.70
CA GLY A 394 -0.19 -23.56 1.74
C GLY A 394 1.04 -22.88 2.31
N ASP A 395 1.80 -22.35 1.35
CA ASP A 395 3.02 -21.59 1.57
C ASP A 395 2.99 -20.37 0.65
N THR A 396 3.26 -19.20 1.23
CA THR A 396 3.40 -17.98 0.45
C THR A 396 4.65 -17.25 0.86
N GLN A 397 5.38 -16.68 -0.11
CA GLN A 397 6.66 -16.02 0.08
C GLN A 397 6.71 -14.75 -0.76
N GLY A 398 7.08 -13.64 -0.12
CA GLY A 398 7.38 -12.36 -0.73
C GLY A 398 8.83 -11.96 -0.47
N THR A 399 9.48 -11.37 -1.46
CA THR A 399 10.79 -10.73 -1.27
C THR A 399 10.80 -9.39 -1.97
N GLY A 400 11.60 -8.45 -1.46
CA GLY A 400 11.72 -7.13 -2.06
C GLY A 400 12.95 -6.38 -1.57
N GLY A 401 12.94 -5.06 -1.74
CA GLY A 401 13.97 -4.16 -1.29
C GLY A 401 14.90 -3.67 -2.39
N LYS A 402 15.98 -3.01 -2.00
CA LYS A 402 17.04 -2.46 -2.86
C LYS A 402 18.23 -3.40 -2.86
N ASN A 403 18.62 -3.95 -4.00
CA ASN A 403 19.58 -5.02 -3.98
C ASN A 403 20.35 -5.14 -5.34
N PRO A 404 21.38 -4.28 -5.55
CA PRO A 404 21.93 -3.20 -4.70
C PRO A 404 21.33 -1.81 -4.92
N GLU A 405 21.73 -0.87 -4.04
CA GLU A 405 21.60 0.57 -4.23
C GLU A 405 23.01 1.18 -4.42
N TYR A 406 23.20 1.95 -5.48
CA TYR A 406 24.42 2.69 -5.78
C TYR A 406 24.16 4.17 -5.54
N LEU A 407 24.74 4.74 -4.51
CA LEU A 407 24.55 6.14 -4.12
C LEU A 407 25.84 6.91 -4.26
N MET A 408 25.78 8.06 -4.94
CA MET A 408 26.85 9.05 -4.99
C MET A 408 26.32 10.41 -4.55
N LYS A 409 27.15 11.17 -3.84
CA LYS A 409 26.82 12.48 -3.27
C LYS A 409 27.88 13.50 -3.70
N PHE A 410 27.49 14.40 -4.58
CA PHE A 410 28.32 15.53 -4.99
C PHE A 410 27.96 16.76 -4.16
N LEU A 411 28.93 17.42 -3.63
CA LEU A 411 28.78 18.67 -2.89
C LEU A 411 29.14 19.85 -3.79
N MET A 412 28.47 20.97 -3.59
CA MET A 412 28.83 22.24 -4.20
C MET A 412 30.13 22.74 -3.57
N THR A 413 31.06 23.21 -4.36
CA THR A 413 32.40 23.64 -3.91
C THR A 413 32.59 25.14 -3.86
N ASP A 414 31.69 25.90 -4.46
CA ASP A 414 31.84 27.38 -4.56
C ASP A 414 30.48 28.04 -4.80
N GLY A 415 30.23 29.15 -4.14
CA GLY A 415 29.11 30.06 -4.34
C GLY A 415 27.96 29.89 -3.37
N GLY A 416 27.15 30.96 -3.25
CA GLY A 416 25.89 30.98 -2.52
C GLY A 416 24.70 30.60 -3.38
N TYR A 417 23.51 30.76 -2.81
CA TYR A 417 22.25 30.58 -3.51
C TYR A 417 21.18 31.51 -2.96
N ASN A 418 20.11 31.67 -3.72
CA ASN A 418 18.87 32.24 -3.24
C ASN A 418 17.70 31.33 -3.56
N TYR A 419 16.64 31.44 -2.77
CA TYR A 419 15.39 30.75 -3.01
C TYR A 419 14.20 31.67 -2.81
N ASP A 420 13.10 31.33 -3.49
CA ASP A 420 11.79 32.01 -3.38
C ASP A 420 10.69 30.98 -3.58
N PHE A 421 9.63 31.01 -2.74
CA PHE A 421 8.45 30.17 -2.91
C PHE A 421 7.21 30.80 -2.27
N ASP A 422 6.02 30.41 -2.79
CA ASP A 422 4.72 30.91 -2.33
C ASP A 422 3.65 29.80 -2.16
N GLY A 423 4.05 28.53 -2.01
CA GLY A 423 3.11 27.40 -1.94
C GLY A 423 2.61 26.87 -3.29
N SER A 424 2.77 27.63 -4.36
CA SER A 424 2.44 27.24 -5.74
C SER A 424 3.61 27.34 -6.71
N HIS A 425 4.56 28.21 -6.40
CA HIS A 425 5.77 28.46 -7.15
C HIS A 425 7.00 28.23 -6.28
N THR A 426 8.09 27.74 -6.86
CA THR A 426 9.38 27.56 -6.21
C THR A 426 10.51 27.90 -7.17
N ALA A 427 11.44 28.71 -6.74
CA ALA A 427 12.68 29.04 -7.43
C ALA A 427 13.88 28.78 -6.55
N VAL A 428 14.96 28.30 -7.12
CA VAL A 428 16.30 28.31 -6.51
C VAL A 428 17.27 28.74 -7.61
N ASN A 429 18.18 29.66 -7.27
CA ASN A 429 19.24 30.08 -8.16
C ASN A 429 20.58 29.93 -7.44
N TYR A 430 21.50 29.23 -8.03
CA TYR A 430 22.87 29.07 -7.55
C TYR A 430 23.77 30.16 -8.13
N ALA A 431 24.66 30.69 -7.34
CA ALA A 431 25.66 31.62 -7.85
C ALA A 431 26.59 30.97 -8.89
N ASN A 432 26.84 29.68 -8.72
CA ASN A 432 27.64 28.87 -9.65
C ASN A 432 27.07 27.44 -9.73
N GLY A 433 26.03 27.18 -10.54
CA GLY A 433 25.30 25.91 -10.66
C GLY A 433 25.86 24.90 -11.67
N GLY A 434 26.96 25.23 -12.38
CA GLY A 434 27.51 24.37 -13.44
C GLY A 434 28.16 23.08 -12.95
N ALA A 435 28.26 22.07 -13.82
CA ALA A 435 28.74 20.73 -13.49
C ALA A 435 30.15 20.69 -12.84
N SER A 436 31.04 21.65 -13.17
CA SER A 436 32.38 21.74 -12.60
C SER A 436 32.40 22.11 -11.12
N ASN A 437 31.33 22.74 -10.61
CA ASN A 437 31.19 23.14 -9.22
C ASN A 437 30.64 22.05 -8.30
N TRP A 438 30.33 20.85 -8.83
CA TRP A 438 29.85 19.74 -8.06
C TRP A 438 30.93 18.65 -8.02
N THR A 439 31.35 18.27 -6.80
CA THR A 439 32.40 17.27 -6.61
C THR A 439 32.02 16.21 -5.57
N LEU A 440 32.48 15.01 -5.79
CA LEU A 440 32.55 14.02 -4.71
C LEU A 440 33.58 14.52 -3.69
N PRO A 441 33.21 14.58 -2.42
CA PRO A 441 34.14 15.02 -1.39
C PRO A 441 35.29 14.02 -1.22
N GLY A 442 36.52 14.54 -1.10
CA GLY A 442 37.68 13.75 -0.71
C GLY A 442 37.60 13.33 0.76
N SER A 443 38.22 12.19 1.08
CA SER A 443 38.36 11.74 2.47
C SER A 443 39.32 12.61 3.26
N PRO A 444 39.11 12.81 4.58
CA PRO A 444 40.09 13.44 5.44
C PRO A 444 41.44 12.76 5.35
N ALA A 445 42.51 13.55 5.42
CA ALA A 445 43.87 13.02 5.38
C ALA A 445 44.10 11.94 6.46
N GLY A 446 44.68 10.81 6.09
CA GLY A 446 45.00 9.71 6.99
C GLY A 446 43.97 8.58 7.07
N LEU A 447 42.81 8.71 6.41
CA LEU A 447 41.88 7.58 6.30
C LEU A 447 42.27 6.71 5.12
N ALA A 448 42.31 5.40 5.34
CA ALA A 448 42.57 4.43 4.28
C ALA A 448 41.37 4.39 3.31
N PRO A 449 41.58 4.19 1.99
CA PRO A 449 40.52 3.93 1.05
C PRO A 449 39.62 2.78 1.53
N GLY A 450 38.28 2.96 1.48
CA GLY A 450 37.32 2.00 1.99
C GLY A 450 37.14 1.99 3.52
N SER A 451 37.76 2.95 4.25
CA SER A 451 37.48 3.14 5.68
C SER A 451 36.00 3.36 5.92
N GLN A 452 35.45 2.67 6.91
CA GLN A 452 34.06 2.83 7.34
C GLN A 452 33.95 3.73 8.58
N ASP A 453 35.00 4.51 8.85
CA ASP A 453 35.01 5.46 9.94
C ASP A 453 33.91 6.51 9.72
N ALA A 454 33.14 6.80 10.78
CA ALA A 454 32.02 7.77 10.70
C ALA A 454 32.52 9.20 10.50
N SER A 455 33.78 9.51 10.83
CA SER A 455 34.44 10.81 10.56
C SER A 455 34.83 10.97 9.09
N ALA A 456 34.79 9.90 8.28
CA ALA A 456 35.09 9.99 6.86
C ALA A 456 34.01 10.76 6.12
N THR A 457 34.39 11.65 5.24
CA THR A 457 33.48 12.32 4.32
C THR A 457 32.89 11.27 3.39
N GLN A 458 31.57 11.10 3.41
CA GLN A 458 30.91 10.04 2.69
C GLN A 458 30.56 10.50 1.28
N ALA A 459 31.36 10.11 0.31
CA ALA A 459 31.08 10.35 -1.11
C ALA A 459 29.95 9.49 -1.67
N GLY A 460 29.56 8.46 -0.95
CA GLY A 460 28.51 7.51 -1.34
C GLY A 460 28.85 6.09 -0.95
N GLY A 461 28.25 5.11 -1.66
CA GLY A 461 28.50 3.69 -1.39
C GLY A 461 27.59 2.76 -2.15
N ILE A 462 27.74 1.48 -1.83
CA ILE A 462 26.88 0.39 -2.32
C ILE A 462 26.16 -0.20 -1.12
N PHE A 463 24.83 -0.19 -1.18
CA PHE A 463 23.97 -0.62 -0.09
C PHE A 463 23.05 -1.73 -0.54
N TYR A 464 22.65 -2.57 0.40
CA TYR A 464 21.69 -3.65 0.20
C TYR A 464 20.64 -3.56 1.31
N GLN A 465 19.39 -3.69 0.93
CA GLN A 465 18.28 -3.88 1.85
C GLN A 465 17.35 -4.92 1.24
N LYS A 466 17.28 -6.08 1.87
CA LYS A 466 16.45 -7.19 1.41
C LYS A 466 15.35 -7.45 2.44
N SER A 467 14.11 -7.35 2.01
CA SER A 467 12.96 -7.75 2.80
C SER A 467 12.50 -9.14 2.42
N LYS A 468 11.97 -9.86 3.40
CA LYS A 468 11.43 -11.20 3.27
C LYS A 468 10.14 -11.29 4.05
N ASP A 469 9.11 -11.88 3.45
CA ASP A 469 7.80 -12.09 4.02
C ASP A 469 7.37 -13.51 3.68
N GLU A 470 7.15 -14.37 4.69
CA GLU A 470 6.82 -15.78 4.50
C GLU A 470 5.71 -16.21 5.42
N GLU A 471 4.71 -16.91 4.89
CA GLU A 471 3.64 -17.50 5.69
C GLU A 471 3.39 -18.94 5.27
N LYS A 472 3.31 -19.84 6.24
CA LYS A 472 2.84 -21.21 6.10
C LYS A 472 1.60 -21.39 6.93
N TYR A 473 0.59 -22.01 6.35
CA TYR A 473 -0.68 -22.19 7.04
C TYR A 473 -1.26 -23.58 6.83
N PHE A 474 -2.06 -23.96 7.82
CA PHE A 474 -3.00 -25.06 7.76
C PHE A 474 -4.36 -24.56 8.21
N GLN A 475 -5.39 -24.86 7.46
CA GLN A 475 -6.77 -24.52 7.81
C GLN A 475 -7.66 -25.73 7.63
N TRP A 476 -8.57 -25.91 8.56
CA TRP A 476 -9.62 -26.90 8.50
C TRP A 476 -10.94 -26.25 8.90
N ASP A 477 -11.96 -26.40 8.04
CA ASP A 477 -13.28 -25.85 8.22
C ASP A 477 -14.32 -26.97 8.11
N ALA A 478 -15.40 -26.86 8.87
CA ALA A 478 -16.55 -27.70 8.79
C ALA A 478 -17.81 -26.84 8.69
N ALA A 479 -18.70 -27.19 7.77
CA ALA A 479 -20.01 -26.60 7.64
C ALA A 479 -21.07 -27.72 7.76
N ARG A 480 -22.11 -27.47 8.55
CA ARG A 480 -23.24 -28.39 8.69
C ARG A 480 -24.53 -27.67 8.37
N ASP A 481 -25.31 -28.23 7.44
CA ASP A 481 -26.66 -27.75 7.19
C ASP A 481 -27.56 -28.09 8.37
N LEU A 482 -28.31 -27.11 8.82
CA LEU A 482 -29.22 -27.20 9.94
C LEU A 482 -30.66 -26.98 9.47
N ALA A 483 -31.60 -27.62 10.17
CA ALA A 483 -33.03 -27.36 10.05
C ALA A 483 -33.61 -27.14 11.48
N VAL A 484 -33.03 -26.18 12.22
CA VAL A 484 -33.41 -25.95 13.64
C VAL A 484 -33.84 -24.50 13.81
N GLY A 485 -35.16 -24.29 13.78
CA GLY A 485 -35.74 -22.95 13.86
C GLY A 485 -35.26 -22.08 12.68
N PRO A 486 -34.71 -20.87 12.93
CA PRO A 486 -34.20 -20.00 11.88
C PRO A 486 -32.78 -20.37 11.39
N PHE A 487 -32.09 -21.29 12.06
CA PHE A 487 -30.71 -21.61 11.75
C PHE A 487 -30.61 -22.59 10.58
N THR A 488 -29.88 -22.15 9.56
CA THR A 488 -29.73 -22.89 8.30
C THR A 488 -28.36 -23.58 8.19
N LYS A 489 -27.30 -23.00 8.83
CA LYS A 489 -25.97 -23.57 8.74
C LYS A 489 -25.13 -23.26 9.96
N LEU A 490 -24.40 -24.25 10.46
CA LEU A 490 -23.33 -24.09 11.46
C LEU A 490 -21.99 -24.23 10.75
N LEU A 491 -21.11 -23.25 10.93
CA LEU A 491 -19.73 -23.28 10.48
C LEU A 491 -18.80 -23.22 11.70
N PHE A 492 -17.72 -23.97 11.65
CA PHE A 492 -16.63 -23.83 12.60
C PHE A 492 -15.32 -24.27 11.97
N GLY A 493 -14.21 -23.77 12.47
CA GLY A 493 -12.93 -24.11 11.91
C GLY A 493 -11.75 -23.72 12.79
N TYR A 494 -10.62 -24.24 12.38
CA TYR A 494 -9.31 -23.99 12.97
C TYR A 494 -8.31 -23.59 11.91
N LYS A 495 -7.51 -22.57 12.20
CA LYS A 495 -6.40 -22.15 11.36
C LYS A 495 -5.15 -21.95 12.19
N TYR A 496 -4.05 -22.52 11.71
CA TYR A 496 -2.69 -22.31 12.20
C TYR A 496 -1.89 -21.54 11.18
N ILE A 497 -1.22 -20.49 11.61
CA ILE A 497 -0.38 -19.65 10.78
C ILE A 497 1.00 -19.54 11.45
N ASN A 498 2.05 -19.71 10.65
CA ASN A 498 3.44 -19.42 11.01
C ASN A 498 3.99 -18.43 9.99
N HIS A 499 4.06 -17.17 10.41
CA HIS A 499 4.49 -16.03 9.60
C HIS A 499 5.86 -15.56 10.05
N ASN A 500 6.72 -15.19 9.09
CA ASN A 500 8.04 -14.64 9.36
C ASN A 500 8.30 -13.46 8.42
N ASN A 501 8.57 -12.29 8.99
CA ASN A 501 8.92 -11.08 8.25
C ASN A 501 10.26 -10.55 8.74
N GLY A 502 11.15 -10.20 7.82
CA GLY A 502 12.49 -9.72 8.19
C GLY A 502 13.09 -8.78 7.15
N VAL A 503 14.03 -7.98 7.62
CA VAL A 503 14.85 -7.08 6.82
C VAL A 503 16.33 -7.34 7.14
N ASP A 504 17.12 -7.57 6.08
CA ASP A 504 18.59 -7.62 6.14
C ASP A 504 19.13 -6.39 5.40
N ALA A 505 19.76 -5.47 6.13
CA ALA A 505 20.34 -4.24 5.59
C ALA A 505 21.85 -4.21 5.84
N ARG A 506 22.61 -3.87 4.80
CA ARG A 506 24.07 -3.75 4.88
C ARG A 506 24.59 -2.77 3.85
N GLY A 507 25.73 -2.18 4.14
CA GLY A 507 26.33 -1.20 3.24
C GLY A 507 27.84 -1.21 3.25
N ASN A 508 28.39 -0.71 2.17
CA ASN A 508 29.80 -0.43 2.02
C ASN A 508 29.94 1.00 1.51
N ARG A 509 30.60 1.86 2.29
CA ARG A 509 30.85 3.26 1.94
C ARG A 509 32.14 3.37 1.17
N ILE A 510 32.15 4.27 0.19
CA ILE A 510 33.39 4.63 -0.51
C ILE A 510 33.97 5.92 0.04
N ASN A 511 35.27 5.98 0.10
CA ASN A 511 36.04 7.18 0.39
C ASN A 511 36.98 7.43 -0.80
N THR A 512 36.94 8.64 -1.33
CA THR A 512 37.85 9.07 -2.38
C THR A 512 39.06 9.78 -1.74
N THR A 513 40.26 9.55 -2.26
CA THR A 513 41.45 10.25 -1.78
C THR A 513 41.40 11.74 -2.13
N ASP A 514 40.96 12.05 -3.33
CA ASP A 514 40.86 13.41 -3.85
C ASP A 514 39.40 13.72 -4.28
N PRO A 515 38.95 14.99 -4.24
CA PRO A 515 37.69 15.39 -4.78
C PRO A 515 37.58 15.05 -6.27
N VAL A 516 36.45 14.49 -6.70
CA VAL A 516 36.20 14.10 -8.09
C VAL A 516 35.04 14.89 -8.66
N SER A 517 35.31 15.68 -9.71
CA SER A 517 34.27 16.53 -10.33
C SER A 517 33.18 15.73 -11.03
N LEU A 518 31.93 16.24 -10.95
CA LEU A 518 30.78 15.70 -11.70
C LEU A 518 31.05 15.63 -13.21
N THR A 519 31.92 16.48 -13.74
CA THR A 519 32.31 16.46 -15.16
C THR A 519 32.91 15.12 -15.62
N GLN A 520 33.43 14.28 -14.70
CA GLN A 520 33.96 12.96 -15.01
C GLN A 520 32.86 11.88 -15.10
N PHE A 521 31.63 12.21 -14.75
CA PHE A 521 30.50 11.27 -14.76
C PHE A 521 29.59 11.42 -16.00
N ASN A 522 30.17 11.89 -17.11
CA ASN A 522 29.49 12.09 -18.38
C ASN A 522 28.17 12.86 -18.18
N PRO A 523 28.24 14.10 -17.66
CA PRO A 523 27.06 14.87 -17.27
C PRO A 523 26.20 15.19 -18.48
N GLY A 524 24.88 14.97 -18.31
CA GLY A 524 23.82 15.50 -19.14
C GLY A 524 23.15 16.70 -18.47
N THR A 525 21.94 16.97 -18.90
CA THR A 525 21.01 17.90 -18.25
C THR A 525 19.66 17.24 -18.08
N THR A 526 18.87 17.70 -17.12
CA THR A 526 17.48 17.26 -16.98
C THR A 526 16.71 17.50 -18.30
N PRO A 527 15.77 16.60 -18.67
CA PRO A 527 14.95 16.77 -19.88
C PRO A 527 14.23 18.13 -19.92
N SER A 528 14.14 18.72 -21.10
CA SER A 528 13.37 19.95 -21.32
C SER A 528 11.90 19.73 -20.99
N GLY A 529 11.26 20.68 -20.28
CA GLY A 529 9.84 20.58 -19.90
C GLY A 529 9.53 19.57 -18.79
N LEU A 530 10.52 18.88 -18.24
CA LEU A 530 10.31 17.87 -17.18
C LEU A 530 9.56 18.45 -15.96
N TYR A 531 9.81 19.69 -15.60
CA TYR A 531 9.20 20.37 -14.45
C TYR A 531 7.98 21.23 -14.82
N ASP A 532 7.49 21.17 -16.05
CA ASP A 532 6.34 21.94 -16.49
C ASP A 532 5.09 21.63 -15.65
N GLY A 533 4.41 22.70 -15.23
CA GLY A 533 3.20 22.62 -14.40
C GLY A 533 3.44 22.30 -12.93
N LEU A 534 4.71 22.28 -12.46
CA LEU A 534 5.05 22.16 -11.03
C LEU A 534 5.27 23.52 -10.34
N GLY A 535 5.18 24.63 -11.06
CA GLY A 535 5.52 25.94 -10.52
C GLY A 535 7.03 26.12 -10.25
N ALA A 536 7.88 25.29 -10.84
CA ALA A 536 9.33 25.37 -10.70
C ALA A 536 9.92 26.41 -11.65
N SER A 537 10.94 27.15 -11.19
CA SER A 537 11.70 28.08 -11.99
C SER A 537 13.17 28.19 -11.56
N GLY A 538 13.94 29.01 -12.27
CA GLY A 538 15.37 29.15 -12.03
C GLY A 538 16.11 27.84 -12.28
N ASP A 539 17.12 27.61 -11.49
CA ASP A 539 17.98 26.43 -11.60
C ASP A 539 17.31 25.11 -11.14
N LEU A 540 16.03 25.14 -10.69
CA LEU A 540 15.26 23.94 -10.37
C LEU A 540 14.83 23.19 -11.63
N THR A 541 14.72 23.86 -12.77
CA THR A 541 14.16 23.27 -14.00
C THR A 541 15.21 22.63 -14.89
N THR A 542 16.42 23.14 -14.89
CA THR A 542 17.51 22.63 -15.73
C THR A 542 18.80 22.58 -14.92
N TRP A 543 19.39 21.41 -14.79
CA TRP A 543 20.59 21.21 -13.98
C TRP A 543 21.40 20.00 -14.47
N PRO A 544 22.73 19.97 -14.17
CA PRO A 544 23.58 18.88 -14.61
C PRO A 544 23.22 17.56 -13.91
N THR A 545 23.13 16.49 -14.67
CA THR A 545 22.85 15.13 -14.21
C THR A 545 24.09 14.25 -14.37
N ALA A 546 24.21 13.17 -13.57
CA ALA A 546 25.23 12.15 -13.77
C ALA A 546 24.66 10.99 -14.62
N SER A 547 25.47 10.37 -15.46
CA SER A 547 24.98 9.18 -16.17
C SER A 547 24.97 7.97 -15.23
N LEU A 548 23.88 7.18 -15.28
CA LEU A 548 23.71 5.96 -14.50
C LEU A 548 24.92 5.00 -14.65
N SER A 549 25.37 4.79 -15.87
CA SER A 549 26.51 3.91 -16.15
C SER A 549 27.80 4.39 -15.52
N SER A 550 28.06 5.72 -15.55
CA SER A 550 29.25 6.31 -14.93
C SER A 550 29.21 6.18 -13.41
N VAL A 551 28.06 6.46 -12.78
CA VAL A 551 27.85 6.28 -11.33
C VAL A 551 28.15 4.83 -10.93
N ARG A 552 27.49 3.88 -11.56
CA ARG A 552 27.66 2.44 -11.26
C ARG A 552 29.09 1.97 -11.47
N ASN A 553 29.69 2.28 -12.62
CA ASN A 553 31.04 1.83 -12.95
C ASN A 553 32.07 2.45 -12.01
N TYR A 554 31.94 3.72 -11.66
CA TYR A 554 32.84 4.37 -10.71
C TYR A 554 32.79 3.69 -9.34
N LEU A 555 31.58 3.48 -8.78
CA LEU A 555 31.43 2.82 -7.49
C LEU A 555 32.02 1.40 -7.48
N LEU A 556 31.83 0.64 -8.56
CA LEU A 556 32.38 -0.71 -8.70
C LEU A 556 33.90 -0.73 -8.87
N SER A 557 34.50 0.36 -9.39
CA SER A 557 35.95 0.47 -9.57
C SER A 557 36.70 0.86 -8.28
N GLN A 558 35.97 1.40 -7.29
CA GLN A 558 36.58 1.82 -6.03
C GLN A 558 36.94 0.61 -5.15
N PRO A 559 38.01 0.73 -4.33
CA PRO A 559 38.31 -0.30 -3.34
C PRO A 559 37.10 -0.58 -2.45
N GLN A 560 36.68 -1.84 -2.43
CA GLN A 560 35.54 -2.27 -1.61
C GLN A 560 36.04 -2.71 -0.24
N GLY A 561 35.60 -2.01 0.82
CA GLY A 561 35.73 -2.48 2.19
C GLY A 561 34.72 -3.60 2.52
N PRO A 562 34.79 -4.18 3.72
CA PRO A 562 33.79 -5.16 4.12
C PRO A 562 32.40 -4.52 4.23
N TYR A 563 31.37 -5.22 3.73
CA TYR A 563 29.99 -4.81 3.96
C TYR A 563 29.67 -4.90 5.45
N ARG A 564 29.16 -3.83 6.01
CA ARG A 564 28.75 -3.77 7.41
C ARG A 564 27.22 -3.82 7.49
N THR A 565 26.74 -4.60 8.45
CA THR A 565 25.29 -4.64 8.76
C THR A 565 24.82 -3.29 9.26
N ASP A 566 23.73 -2.82 8.70
CA ASP A 566 22.95 -1.73 9.27
C ASP A 566 22.05 -2.34 10.36
N PHE A 567 22.56 -2.29 11.58
CA PHE A 567 21.90 -2.88 12.72
C PHE A 567 20.56 -2.23 13.06
N GLY A 568 20.42 -0.93 12.81
CA GLY A 568 19.16 -0.19 13.06
C GLY A 568 18.03 -0.58 12.12
N SER A 569 18.38 -1.02 10.91
CA SER A 569 17.41 -1.41 9.86
C SER A 569 17.24 -2.93 9.71
N SER A 570 17.98 -3.74 10.47
CA SER A 570 17.97 -5.21 10.35
C SER A 570 17.21 -5.86 11.50
N PHE A 571 16.20 -6.68 11.17
CA PHE A 571 15.40 -7.41 12.17
C PHE A 571 14.72 -8.64 11.57
N ASP A 572 14.19 -9.50 12.44
CA ASP A 572 13.28 -10.59 12.12
C ASP A 572 12.12 -10.59 13.13
N VAL A 573 10.88 -10.67 12.64
CA VAL A 573 9.68 -10.85 13.45
C VAL A 573 8.98 -12.12 13.03
N LYS A 574 8.81 -13.04 13.97
CA LYS A 574 8.06 -14.27 13.78
C LYS A 574 6.75 -14.19 14.52
N GLU A 575 5.64 -14.38 13.81
CA GLU A 575 4.28 -14.37 14.34
C GLU A 575 3.65 -15.75 14.17
N ILE A 576 3.25 -16.35 15.28
CA ILE A 576 2.52 -17.61 15.28
C ILE A 576 1.10 -17.32 15.74
N THR A 577 0.13 -17.71 14.91
CA THR A 577 -1.28 -17.47 15.20
C THR A 577 -2.07 -18.78 15.18
N GLN A 578 -2.90 -18.98 16.20
CA GLN A 578 -3.87 -20.08 16.27
C GLN A 578 -5.27 -19.49 16.41
N ASN A 579 -6.13 -19.85 15.48
CA ASN A 579 -7.47 -19.28 15.37
C ASN A 579 -8.51 -20.38 15.41
N PHE A 580 -9.57 -20.15 16.21
CA PHE A 580 -10.79 -20.95 16.19
C PHE A 580 -11.96 -20.04 15.90
N TYR A 581 -12.88 -20.47 15.05
CA TYR A 581 -14.12 -19.74 14.87
C TYR A 581 -15.34 -20.66 14.93
N THR A 582 -16.48 -20.08 15.28
CA THR A 582 -17.80 -20.66 15.09
C THR A 582 -18.75 -19.60 14.59
N GLN A 583 -19.63 -19.97 13.67
CA GLN A 583 -20.60 -19.10 13.05
C GLN A 583 -21.89 -19.85 12.78
N LEU A 584 -23.00 -19.23 13.11
CA LEU A 584 -24.36 -19.71 12.77
C LEU A 584 -24.94 -18.78 11.71
N ASN A 585 -25.33 -19.35 10.57
CA ASN A 585 -26.15 -18.65 9.59
C ASN A 585 -27.61 -18.91 9.90
N TYR A 586 -28.46 -17.89 9.70
CA TYR A 586 -29.89 -17.98 9.93
C TYR A 586 -30.66 -17.34 8.78
N GLU A 587 -31.83 -17.89 8.51
CA GLU A 587 -32.79 -17.39 7.53
C GLU A 587 -34.21 -17.72 8.02
N THR A 588 -35.06 -16.71 8.04
CA THR A 588 -36.46 -16.89 8.42
C THR A 588 -37.33 -15.79 7.82
N GLY A 589 -38.22 -16.15 6.92
CA GLY A 589 -39.04 -15.19 6.18
C GLY A 589 -38.18 -14.21 5.39
N LYS A 590 -38.23 -12.94 5.78
CA LYS A 590 -37.47 -11.84 5.14
C LYS A 590 -36.12 -11.55 5.80
N TRP A 591 -35.74 -12.31 6.80
CA TRP A 591 -34.53 -12.10 7.58
C TRP A 591 -33.48 -13.16 7.24
N ARG A 592 -32.25 -12.74 6.99
CA ARG A 592 -31.10 -13.62 6.86
C ARG A 592 -29.87 -12.97 7.47
N GLY A 593 -28.88 -13.76 7.85
CA GLY A 593 -27.66 -13.23 8.41
C GLY A 593 -26.77 -14.29 9.05
N ASN A 594 -25.81 -13.80 9.82
CA ASN A 594 -24.93 -14.67 10.60
C ASN A 594 -24.56 -14.04 11.94
N VAL A 595 -24.23 -14.89 12.88
CA VAL A 595 -23.64 -14.53 14.17
C VAL A 595 -22.51 -15.50 14.47
N GLY A 596 -21.39 -14.99 14.94
CA GLY A 596 -20.25 -15.84 15.23
C GLY A 596 -19.23 -15.19 16.14
N VAL A 597 -18.21 -15.96 16.48
CA VAL A 597 -17.05 -15.48 17.22
C VAL A 597 -15.80 -16.16 16.68
N ARG A 598 -14.74 -15.39 16.56
CA ARG A 598 -13.39 -15.87 16.26
C ARG A 598 -12.49 -15.64 17.47
N LEU A 599 -11.82 -16.70 17.92
CA LEU A 599 -10.84 -16.65 18.98
C LEU A 599 -9.46 -16.70 18.38
N VAL A 600 -8.63 -15.71 18.73
CA VAL A 600 -7.30 -15.52 18.17
C VAL A 600 -6.28 -15.59 19.29
N ASP A 601 -5.30 -16.47 19.15
CA ASP A 601 -4.13 -16.59 20.03
C ASP A 601 -2.89 -16.30 19.19
N THR A 602 -2.14 -15.23 19.54
CA THR A 602 -0.97 -14.77 18.78
C THR A 602 0.24 -14.69 19.68
N THR A 603 1.36 -15.20 19.17
CA THR A 603 2.70 -15.06 19.76
C THR A 603 3.59 -14.36 18.75
N ASP A 604 4.06 -13.17 19.10
CA ASP A 604 5.05 -12.39 18.36
C ASP A 604 6.42 -12.56 18.98
N LYS A 605 7.41 -12.95 18.19
CA LYS A 605 8.80 -13.02 18.60
C LYS A 605 9.60 -12.06 17.72
N SER A 606 10.06 -10.95 18.32
CA SER A 606 10.86 -9.94 17.66
C SER A 606 12.34 -10.19 17.95
N GLU A 607 13.14 -10.36 16.90
CA GLU A 607 14.60 -10.47 16.98
C GLU A 607 15.22 -9.27 16.28
N TYR A 608 16.01 -8.49 17.01
CA TYR A 608 16.59 -7.24 16.53
C TYR A 608 17.97 -7.00 17.14
N TRP A 609 18.63 -5.94 16.72
CA TRP A 609 19.94 -5.57 17.22
C TRP A 609 19.83 -4.40 18.19
N GLN A 610 20.39 -4.57 19.39
CA GLN A 610 20.44 -3.53 20.40
C GLN A 610 21.89 -3.13 20.68
N SER A 611 22.16 -1.84 20.68
CA SER A 611 23.44 -1.32 21.11
C SER A 611 23.49 -1.25 22.62
N GLN A 612 24.56 -1.79 23.22
CA GLN A 612 24.77 -1.75 24.66
C GLN A 612 25.60 -0.53 25.11
N ASP A 613 26.31 0.09 24.17
CA ASP A 613 27.24 1.20 24.41
C ASP A 613 26.95 2.42 23.51
N GLY A 614 25.72 2.50 23.02
CA GLY A 614 25.24 3.65 22.26
C GLY A 614 25.69 3.71 20.80
N GLY A 615 25.99 2.57 20.15
CA GLY A 615 26.18 2.52 18.69
C GLY A 615 27.49 1.92 18.21
N THR A 616 28.39 1.45 19.10
CA THR A 616 29.63 0.78 18.72
C THR A 616 29.53 -0.75 18.76
N THR A 617 28.87 -1.29 19.80
CA THR A 617 28.71 -2.74 19.97
C THR A 617 27.22 -3.10 19.90
N PHE A 618 26.87 -4.05 19.08
CA PHE A 618 25.50 -4.54 18.95
C PHE A 618 25.41 -6.01 19.35
N SER A 619 24.37 -6.31 20.11
CA SER A 619 23.97 -7.70 20.43
C SER A 619 22.59 -7.99 19.88
N ARG A 620 22.36 -9.23 19.45
CA ARG A 620 21.04 -9.68 19.03
C ARG A 620 20.19 -9.96 20.26
N VAL A 621 19.02 -9.37 20.31
CA VAL A 621 18.02 -9.51 21.38
C VAL A 621 16.78 -10.16 20.80
N ALA A 622 16.11 -10.98 21.60
CA ALA A 622 14.82 -11.56 21.24
C ALA A 622 13.81 -11.28 22.34
N GLU A 623 12.68 -10.69 21.98
CA GLU A 623 11.56 -10.43 22.87
C GLU A 623 10.30 -11.13 22.37
N THR A 624 9.44 -11.55 23.29
CA THR A 624 8.21 -12.28 22.96
C THR A 624 7.02 -11.59 23.60
N ASN A 625 6.00 -11.34 22.81
CA ASN A 625 4.73 -10.74 23.22
C ASN A 625 3.59 -11.69 22.84
N ASP A 626 2.75 -12.04 23.81
CA ASP A 626 1.61 -12.95 23.64
C ASP A 626 0.30 -12.21 23.90
N TYR A 627 -0.70 -12.43 23.07
CA TYR A 627 -2.03 -11.89 23.32
C TYR A 627 -3.15 -12.79 22.80
N ARG A 628 -4.32 -12.69 23.44
CA ARG A 628 -5.55 -13.38 23.05
C ARG A 628 -6.67 -12.40 22.83
N LYS A 629 -7.47 -12.61 21.77
CA LYS A 629 -8.61 -11.79 21.44
C LYS A 629 -9.82 -12.66 21.09
N ALA A 630 -10.99 -12.21 21.53
CA ALA A 630 -12.27 -12.74 21.11
C ALA A 630 -12.96 -11.70 20.23
N LEU A 631 -13.30 -12.07 19.02
CA LEU A 631 -13.83 -11.21 17.96
C LEU A 631 -15.25 -11.67 17.59
N PRO A 632 -16.28 -11.22 18.33
CA PRO A 632 -17.67 -11.46 17.96
C PRO A 632 -18.05 -10.67 16.73
N SER A 633 -18.89 -11.25 15.87
CA SER A 633 -19.49 -10.59 14.71
C SER A 633 -20.98 -10.97 14.60
N PHE A 634 -21.78 -9.98 14.21
CA PHE A 634 -23.22 -10.10 13.96
C PHE A 634 -23.55 -9.37 12.67
N ASN A 635 -24.19 -10.05 11.73
CA ASN A 635 -24.67 -9.48 10.49
C ASN A 635 -26.13 -9.89 10.29
N ILE A 636 -26.98 -8.94 9.89
CA ILE A 636 -28.39 -9.18 9.61
C ILE A 636 -28.79 -8.42 8.35
N ALA A 637 -29.51 -9.07 7.48
CA ALA A 637 -30.16 -8.49 6.30
C ALA A 637 -31.67 -8.72 6.40
N TYR A 638 -32.45 -7.71 6.03
CA TYR A 638 -33.90 -7.71 5.98
C TYR A 638 -34.37 -7.31 4.59
N ASP A 639 -35.04 -8.23 3.91
CA ASP A 639 -35.64 -7.99 2.60
C ASP A 639 -37.00 -7.26 2.79
N VAL A 640 -36.95 -5.92 2.75
CA VAL A 640 -38.14 -5.06 2.92
C VAL A 640 -39.17 -5.39 1.85
N THR A 641 -38.68 -5.42 0.60
CA THR A 641 -39.39 -5.88 -0.61
C THR A 641 -38.46 -6.81 -1.38
N ASP A 642 -38.94 -7.40 -2.45
CA ASP A 642 -38.11 -8.23 -3.34
C ASP A 642 -36.93 -7.43 -3.93
N ASP A 643 -37.00 -6.10 -4.01
CA ASP A 643 -36.00 -5.25 -4.60
C ASP A 643 -35.25 -4.35 -3.57
N THR A 644 -35.59 -4.46 -2.28
CA THR A 644 -35.02 -3.58 -1.25
C THR A 644 -34.51 -4.36 -0.06
N VAL A 645 -33.23 -4.19 0.27
CA VAL A 645 -32.54 -4.85 1.39
C VAL A 645 -32.03 -3.82 2.37
N LEU A 646 -32.29 -4.01 3.65
CA LEU A 646 -31.63 -3.31 4.75
C LEU A 646 -30.64 -4.23 5.42
N ARG A 647 -29.44 -3.74 5.75
CA ARG A 647 -28.40 -4.51 6.43
C ARG A 647 -27.91 -3.77 7.68
N PHE A 648 -27.62 -4.52 8.71
CA PHE A 648 -26.94 -4.02 9.90
C PHE A 648 -25.83 -4.99 10.30
N SER A 649 -24.69 -4.45 10.74
CA SER A 649 -23.57 -5.22 11.27
C SER A 649 -23.03 -4.58 12.53
N ALA A 650 -22.61 -5.43 13.47
CA ALA A 650 -21.85 -5.05 14.64
C ALA A 650 -20.75 -6.09 14.89
N ALA A 651 -19.50 -5.64 15.02
CA ALA A 651 -18.40 -6.57 15.20
C ALA A 651 -17.21 -5.95 15.94
N LYS A 652 -16.48 -6.79 16.66
CA LYS A 652 -15.18 -6.46 17.22
C LYS A 652 -14.10 -6.99 16.30
N VAL A 653 -13.13 -6.14 15.92
CA VAL A 653 -12.06 -6.44 14.99
C VAL A 653 -10.71 -6.02 15.52
N ILE A 654 -9.64 -6.62 14.98
CA ILE A 654 -8.26 -6.24 15.25
C ILE A 654 -7.49 -6.07 13.94
N ALA A 655 -6.45 -5.23 13.98
CA ALA A 655 -5.36 -5.26 13.00
C ALA A 655 -4.03 -5.26 13.76
N ARG A 656 -3.03 -5.96 13.22
CA ARG A 656 -1.74 -6.13 13.91
C ARG A 656 -0.81 -4.95 13.63
N PRO A 657 0.15 -4.64 14.54
CA PRO A 657 1.18 -3.64 14.31
C PRO A 657 2.02 -3.98 13.08
N ARG A 658 2.62 -2.98 12.45
CA ARG A 658 3.59 -3.23 11.38
C ARG A 658 4.81 -3.96 11.96
N TYR A 659 5.43 -4.83 11.18
CA TYR A 659 6.60 -5.60 11.63
C TYR A 659 7.78 -4.70 12.03
N ALA A 660 7.99 -3.61 11.30
CA ALA A 660 9.00 -2.62 11.65
C ALA A 660 8.74 -1.93 13.00
N ASP A 661 7.46 -1.73 13.37
CA ASP A 661 7.07 -1.14 14.65
C ASP A 661 7.32 -2.12 15.82
N LEU A 662 7.26 -3.44 15.56
CA LEU A 662 7.59 -4.50 16.53
C LEU A 662 9.10 -4.75 16.68
N ALA A 663 9.91 -4.27 15.74
CA ALA A 663 11.36 -4.39 15.83
C ALA A 663 11.91 -3.40 16.85
N GLY A 664 12.47 -3.88 17.95
CA GLY A 664 13.02 -3.05 19.02
C GLY A 664 14.37 -2.39 18.70
N SER A 665 14.83 -2.46 17.44
CA SER A 665 16.08 -1.81 17.00
C SER A 665 16.03 -0.32 17.26
N PHE A 666 17.17 0.25 17.61
CA PHE A 666 17.29 1.63 18.00
C PHE A 666 18.34 2.35 17.15
N THR A 667 17.94 3.38 16.42
CA THR A 667 18.83 4.20 15.61
C THR A 667 19.04 5.54 16.25
N ILE A 668 20.29 5.89 16.53
CA ILE A 668 20.70 7.15 17.15
C ILE A 668 21.30 8.08 16.10
N ASN A 669 20.85 9.33 16.10
CA ASN A 669 21.44 10.39 15.30
C ASN A 669 21.88 11.53 16.22
N SER A 670 23.18 11.84 16.21
CA SER A 670 23.77 12.92 16.99
C SER A 670 24.47 13.97 16.10
N GLY A 671 24.20 13.95 14.78
CA GLY A 671 24.77 14.91 13.84
C GLY A 671 24.18 16.30 13.97
N ASN A 672 25.03 17.32 13.76
CA ASN A 672 24.63 18.75 13.68
C ASN A 672 23.88 19.29 14.89
N GLY A 673 24.13 18.76 16.08
CA GLY A 673 23.50 19.26 17.33
C GLY A 673 22.06 18.78 17.53
N ASN A 674 21.49 18.05 16.59
CA ASN A 674 20.17 17.44 16.71
C ASN A 674 20.29 16.01 17.28
N LEU A 675 20.01 15.87 18.58
CA LEU A 675 20.02 14.59 19.25
C LEU A 675 18.66 13.92 19.08
N THR A 676 18.56 13.00 18.13
CA THR A 676 17.33 12.23 17.85
C THR A 676 17.59 10.73 17.88
N ALA A 677 16.60 9.96 18.27
CA ALA A 677 16.64 8.51 18.18
C ALA A 677 15.28 7.95 17.76
N ASN A 678 15.30 6.89 16.98
CA ASN A 678 14.11 6.19 16.53
C ASN A 678 14.22 4.70 16.84
N GLY A 679 13.16 4.09 17.33
CA GLY A 679 13.11 2.66 17.61
C GLY A 679 11.71 2.09 17.49
N GLY A 680 11.62 0.77 17.42
CA GLY A 680 10.34 0.07 17.51
C GLY A 680 9.97 -0.25 18.98
N ASN A 681 8.88 -0.99 19.14
CA ASN A 681 8.36 -1.40 20.43
C ASN A 681 7.76 -2.83 20.34
N PRO A 682 8.48 -3.85 20.83
CA PRO A 682 8.02 -5.23 20.80
C PRO A 682 6.75 -5.50 21.64
N ASP A 683 6.45 -4.62 22.61
CA ASP A 683 5.30 -4.77 23.52
C ASP A 683 3.99 -4.21 22.95
N LEU A 684 3.98 -3.79 21.68
CA LEU A 684 2.80 -3.25 21.04
C LEU A 684 1.65 -4.27 21.03
N LYS A 685 0.48 -3.77 21.39
CA LYS A 685 -0.79 -4.47 21.25
C LYS A 685 -1.40 -4.20 19.86
N PRO A 686 -2.24 -5.11 19.33
CA PRO A 686 -2.93 -4.85 18.09
C PRO A 686 -3.83 -3.61 18.18
N TYR A 687 -4.10 -2.99 17.04
CA TYR A 687 -5.23 -2.06 16.90
C TYR A 687 -6.51 -2.82 17.22
N GLU A 688 -7.43 -2.22 17.95
CA GLU A 688 -8.74 -2.80 18.27
C GLU A 688 -9.84 -1.83 17.94
N SER A 689 -10.90 -2.31 17.29
CA SER A 689 -12.07 -1.49 16.99
C SER A 689 -13.36 -2.27 17.18
N THR A 690 -14.42 -1.55 17.61
CA THR A 690 -15.80 -2.00 17.51
C THR A 690 -16.45 -1.27 16.34
N ASN A 691 -16.86 -2.04 15.33
CA ASN A 691 -17.41 -1.53 14.09
C ASN A 691 -18.94 -1.67 14.09
N TYR A 692 -19.63 -0.66 13.63
CA TYR A 692 -21.07 -0.64 13.39
C TYR A 692 -21.35 -0.12 11.99
N ASP A 693 -22.16 -0.85 11.22
CA ASP A 693 -22.50 -0.52 9.85
C ASP A 693 -24.01 -0.70 9.62
N LEU A 694 -24.61 0.24 8.91
CA LEU A 694 -25.98 0.18 8.47
C LEU A 694 -26.03 0.51 6.97
N ALA A 695 -26.65 -0.34 6.16
CA ALA A 695 -26.79 -0.13 4.73
C ALA A 695 -28.24 -0.35 4.26
N ALA A 696 -28.62 0.39 3.22
CA ALA A 696 -29.88 0.23 2.51
C ALA A 696 -29.56 0.09 1.01
N GLU A 697 -30.17 -0.90 0.36
CA GLU A 697 -29.93 -1.25 -1.04
C GLU A 697 -31.27 -1.36 -1.76
N TRP A 698 -31.43 -0.64 -2.87
CA TRP A 698 -32.61 -0.68 -3.73
C TRP A 698 -32.22 -1.06 -5.15
N TYR A 699 -32.65 -2.24 -5.57
CA TYR A 699 -32.37 -2.88 -6.86
C TYR A 699 -33.55 -2.67 -7.81
N PHE A 700 -33.72 -1.47 -8.32
CA PHE A 700 -34.94 -1.02 -9.00
C PHE A 700 -35.06 -1.50 -10.47
N ALA A 701 -33.99 -2.03 -11.08
CA ALA A 701 -34.01 -2.66 -12.40
C ALA A 701 -32.76 -3.54 -12.59
N PRO A 702 -32.71 -4.43 -13.60
CA PRO A 702 -31.49 -5.13 -13.98
C PRO A 702 -30.34 -4.15 -14.20
N SER A 703 -29.13 -4.47 -13.72
CA SER A 703 -27.93 -3.61 -13.72
C SER A 703 -28.14 -2.22 -13.08
N SER A 704 -29.19 -2.03 -12.29
CA SER A 704 -29.55 -0.71 -11.72
C SER A 704 -29.79 -0.82 -10.23
N MET A 705 -29.07 0.00 -9.45
CA MET A 705 -29.25 0.04 -8.01
C MET A 705 -28.91 1.42 -7.44
N LEU A 706 -29.52 1.72 -6.29
CA LEU A 706 -29.14 2.79 -5.39
C LEU A 706 -28.86 2.17 -4.03
N SER A 707 -27.67 2.42 -3.47
CA SER A 707 -27.35 1.97 -2.12
C SER A 707 -26.71 3.07 -1.30
N GLY A 708 -26.99 3.04 0.00
CA GLY A 708 -26.37 3.93 0.99
C GLY A 708 -25.86 3.12 2.17
N GLU A 709 -24.75 3.55 2.75
CA GLU A 709 -24.12 2.93 3.90
C GLU A 709 -23.74 4.02 4.90
N VAL A 710 -23.92 3.76 6.18
CA VAL A 710 -23.38 4.57 7.28
C VAL A 710 -22.51 3.67 8.13
N PHE A 711 -21.31 4.12 8.45
CA PHE A 711 -20.37 3.35 9.23
C PHE A 711 -19.80 4.14 10.42
N TYR A 712 -19.53 3.42 11.50
CA TYR A 712 -18.90 3.94 12.71
C TYR A 712 -17.87 2.94 13.22
N ARG A 713 -16.67 3.43 13.52
CA ARG A 713 -15.54 2.67 14.05
C ARG A 713 -15.14 3.31 15.37
N ASP A 714 -15.24 2.55 16.47
CA ASP A 714 -14.78 2.93 17.80
C ASP A 714 -13.47 2.22 18.10
N ILE A 715 -12.35 2.92 17.88
CA ILE A 715 -11.01 2.35 17.95
C ILE A 715 -10.47 2.53 19.35
N SER A 716 -10.50 1.47 20.14
CA SER A 716 -10.07 1.45 21.54
C SER A 716 -8.55 1.27 21.71
N SER A 717 -7.84 0.84 20.68
CA SER A 717 -6.37 0.77 20.64
C SER A 717 -5.87 1.21 19.27
N TYR A 718 -5.08 2.27 19.23
CA TYR A 718 -4.47 2.83 18.04
C TYR A 718 -2.98 3.04 18.29
N ILE A 719 -2.12 2.80 17.26
CA ILE A 719 -0.68 2.96 17.40
C ILE A 719 -0.27 4.29 16.77
N VAL A 720 0.45 5.09 17.53
CA VAL A 720 1.02 6.37 17.09
C VAL A 720 2.50 6.43 17.48
N ASN A 721 3.29 7.16 16.70
CA ASN A 721 4.64 7.49 17.09
C ASN A 721 4.60 8.67 18.08
N THR A 722 5.22 8.47 19.24
CA THR A 722 5.41 9.53 20.25
C THR A 722 6.88 9.85 20.38
N THR A 723 7.18 11.13 20.64
CA THR A 723 8.55 11.59 20.89
C THR A 723 8.66 12.02 22.34
N VAL A 724 9.62 11.43 23.06
CA VAL A 724 9.92 11.75 24.45
C VAL A 724 11.38 12.18 24.59
N SER A 725 11.64 13.14 25.49
CA SER A 725 13.01 13.53 25.82
C SER A 725 13.61 12.49 26.76
N GLN A 726 14.69 11.85 26.35
CA GLN A 726 15.38 10.80 27.12
C GLN A 726 16.89 11.06 27.17
N GLN A 727 17.46 10.96 28.36
CA GLN A 727 18.92 11.00 28.51
C GLN A 727 19.53 9.72 27.96
N LEU A 728 20.35 9.84 26.91
CA LEU A 728 21.12 8.73 26.35
C LEU A 728 22.61 9.01 26.50
N ASN A 729 23.39 7.96 26.71
CA ASN A 729 24.83 7.99 26.79
C ASN A 729 25.43 7.06 25.72
N PRO A 730 25.27 7.40 24.42
CA PRO A 730 25.82 6.59 23.35
C PRO A 730 27.34 6.63 23.36
N ALA A 731 27.96 5.59 22.80
CA ALA A 731 29.41 5.57 22.57
C ALA A 731 29.80 6.54 21.44
N PRO A 732 31.02 7.09 21.46
CA PRO A 732 31.53 7.90 20.35
C PRO A 732 31.43 7.16 18.99
N PRO A 733 31.11 7.86 17.89
CA PRO A 733 31.09 9.32 17.74
C PRO A 733 29.80 10.01 18.20
N ALA A 734 28.77 9.27 18.58
CA ALA A 734 27.57 9.87 19.13
C ALA A 734 27.85 10.53 20.51
N VAL A 735 27.16 11.59 20.84
CA VAL A 735 27.40 12.36 22.06
C VAL A 735 26.36 12.08 23.13
N ALA A 736 26.77 11.99 24.38
CA ALA A 736 25.85 11.91 25.51
C ALA A 736 24.98 13.17 25.62
N GLY A 737 23.68 13.00 25.83
CA GLY A 737 22.76 14.14 25.91
C GLY A 737 21.31 13.74 26.00
N VAL A 738 20.45 14.75 26.02
CA VAL A 738 18.99 14.54 25.98
C VAL A 738 18.55 14.39 24.53
N TYR A 739 18.14 13.19 24.16
CA TYR A 739 17.67 12.84 22.83
C TYR A 739 16.15 12.96 22.74
N GLN A 740 15.66 13.39 21.59
CA GLN A 740 14.27 13.24 21.21
C GLN A 740 14.07 11.82 20.67
N VAL A 741 13.50 10.93 21.49
CA VAL A 741 13.32 9.52 21.19
C VAL A 741 11.93 9.30 20.67
N THR A 742 11.80 8.87 19.43
CA THR A 742 10.52 8.55 18.77
C THR A 742 10.31 7.04 18.75
N THR A 743 9.21 6.58 19.38
CA THR A 743 8.82 5.17 19.40
C THR A 743 7.30 5.01 19.18
N PRO A 744 6.84 3.91 18.56
CA PRO A 744 5.42 3.61 18.47
C PRO A 744 4.86 3.16 19.83
N VAL A 745 3.69 3.68 20.18
CA VAL A 745 2.96 3.33 21.43
C VAL A 745 1.48 3.16 21.13
N ASN A 746 0.81 2.32 21.91
CA ASN A 746 -0.64 2.24 21.86
C ASN A 746 -1.27 3.41 22.61
N VAL A 747 -2.20 4.09 21.96
CA VAL A 747 -3.07 5.12 22.56
C VAL A 747 -4.52 4.68 22.44
N SER A 748 -5.40 5.21 23.31
CA SER A 748 -6.83 4.96 23.26
C SER A 748 -7.57 6.07 22.51
N ASP A 749 -8.83 5.79 22.15
CA ASP A 749 -9.84 6.77 21.72
C ASP A 749 -9.59 7.44 20.36
N ALA A 750 -9.61 6.64 19.31
CA ALA A 750 -9.81 7.16 17.95
C ALA A 750 -11.19 6.70 17.44
N LYS A 751 -11.87 7.56 16.70
CA LYS A 751 -13.19 7.29 16.12
C LYS A 751 -13.19 7.63 14.64
N VAL A 752 -13.83 6.78 13.83
CA VAL A 752 -14.11 7.08 12.42
C VAL A 752 -15.61 6.96 12.19
N LYS A 753 -16.18 7.94 11.52
CA LYS A 753 -17.58 7.93 11.12
C LYS A 753 -17.74 8.43 9.70
N GLY A 754 -18.66 7.84 8.97
CA GLY A 754 -18.89 8.26 7.62
C GLY A 754 -20.15 7.67 7.01
N ALA A 755 -20.38 8.07 5.77
CA ALA A 755 -21.47 7.58 4.96
C ALA A 755 -21.04 7.48 3.51
N SER A 756 -21.56 6.49 2.79
CA SER A 756 -21.37 6.37 1.35
C SER A 756 -22.71 6.21 0.64
N ILE A 757 -22.77 6.68 -0.59
CA ILE A 757 -23.87 6.45 -1.51
C ILE A 757 -23.30 5.91 -2.82
N ASN A 758 -23.98 4.95 -3.40
CA ASN A 758 -23.62 4.38 -4.70
C ASN A 758 -24.86 4.30 -5.59
N TYR A 759 -24.73 4.83 -6.77
CA TYR A 759 -25.76 4.79 -7.80
C TYR A 759 -25.22 4.12 -9.05
N GLN A 760 -26.00 3.22 -9.61
CA GLN A 760 -25.71 2.52 -10.84
C GLN A 760 -27.00 2.39 -11.64
N GLN A 761 -26.97 2.80 -12.91
CA GLN A 761 -28.12 2.62 -13.79
C GLN A 761 -27.73 2.44 -15.25
N ALA A 762 -28.33 1.46 -15.89
CA ALA A 762 -28.34 1.33 -17.33
C ALA A 762 -29.51 2.11 -17.94
N PHE A 763 -29.23 3.00 -18.88
CA PHE A 763 -30.21 3.78 -19.60
C PHE A 763 -30.50 3.16 -20.98
N GLY A 764 -31.47 3.70 -21.70
CA GLY A 764 -31.74 3.35 -23.10
C GLY A 764 -30.57 3.71 -24.04
N LEU A 765 -30.59 3.17 -25.26
CA LEU A 765 -29.61 3.44 -26.32
C LEU A 765 -28.15 3.09 -25.97
N GLY A 766 -27.94 2.20 -25.00
CA GLY A 766 -26.61 1.76 -24.62
C GLY A 766 -25.93 2.63 -23.53
N PHE A 767 -26.48 3.76 -23.15
CA PHE A 767 -25.89 4.61 -22.10
C PHE A 767 -26.09 4.03 -20.70
N GLY A 768 -25.20 4.40 -19.79
CA GLY A 768 -25.35 4.14 -18.38
C GLY A 768 -24.41 5.00 -17.54
N LEU A 769 -24.62 4.93 -16.23
CA LEU A 769 -23.86 5.71 -15.25
C LEU A 769 -23.62 4.84 -14.01
N GLN A 770 -22.39 4.85 -13.54
CA GLN A 770 -22.04 4.44 -12.19
C GLN A 770 -21.45 5.66 -11.47
N ALA A 771 -21.91 5.93 -10.27
CA ALA A 771 -21.41 7.04 -9.47
C ALA A 771 -21.42 6.66 -7.98
N ASN A 772 -20.40 7.06 -7.25
CA ASN A 772 -20.37 6.90 -5.80
C ASN A 772 -19.77 8.13 -5.13
N TYR A 773 -20.18 8.35 -3.89
CA TYR A 773 -19.63 9.37 -3.03
C TYR A 773 -19.49 8.81 -1.62
N THR A 774 -18.37 9.13 -0.97
CA THR A 774 -18.11 8.76 0.41
C THR A 774 -17.64 9.96 1.21
N PHE A 775 -18.30 10.18 2.33
CA PHE A 775 -17.90 11.12 3.37
C PHE A 775 -17.33 10.33 4.56
N ALA A 776 -16.15 10.71 5.07
CA ALA A 776 -15.55 10.12 6.25
C ALA A 776 -14.88 11.19 7.12
N LYS A 777 -14.98 11.04 8.44
CA LYS A 777 -14.32 11.93 9.41
C LYS A 777 -13.75 11.10 10.55
N SER A 778 -12.50 11.43 10.96
CA SER A 778 -11.90 10.91 12.17
C SER A 778 -11.89 11.94 13.30
N ASP A 779 -11.80 11.40 14.51
CA ASP A 779 -11.57 12.13 15.75
C ASP A 779 -10.66 11.26 16.62
N ALA A 780 -9.50 11.75 16.98
CA ALA A 780 -8.54 11.02 17.79
C ALA A 780 -8.10 11.85 19.01
N SER A 781 -7.87 11.19 20.13
CA SER A 781 -7.47 11.82 21.40
C SER A 781 -6.14 12.58 21.29
N THR A 782 -5.32 12.25 20.31
CA THR A 782 -4.07 12.96 20.00
C THR A 782 -4.27 14.34 19.37
N GLY A 783 -5.52 14.69 18.98
CA GLY A 783 -5.81 15.89 18.21
C GLY A 783 -5.41 15.81 16.72
N LEU A 784 -4.70 14.74 16.30
CA LEU A 784 -4.31 14.50 14.91
C LEU A 784 -5.41 13.74 14.17
N ASN A 785 -5.53 14.00 12.86
CA ASN A 785 -6.36 13.16 11.99
C ASN A 785 -5.74 11.77 11.83
N LEU A 786 -6.57 10.76 11.56
CA LEU A 786 -6.04 9.46 11.20
C LEU A 786 -5.43 9.50 9.79
N PRO A 787 -4.27 8.82 9.58
CA PRO A 787 -3.62 8.79 8.27
C PRO A 787 -4.52 8.21 7.17
N TYR A 788 -4.33 8.70 5.95
CA TYR A 788 -5.01 8.26 4.72
C TYR A 788 -6.53 8.48 4.70
N LEU A 789 -7.14 9.08 5.72
CA LEU A 789 -8.57 9.38 5.75
C LEU A 789 -8.87 10.69 5.04
N SER A 790 -9.47 10.60 3.87
CA SER A 790 -10.01 11.76 3.14
C SER A 790 -11.47 12.01 3.52
N ARG A 791 -11.83 13.27 3.72
CA ARG A 791 -13.20 13.63 4.09
C ARG A 791 -14.19 13.30 2.98
N ASP A 792 -13.86 13.62 1.75
CA ASP A 792 -14.72 13.47 0.59
C ASP A 792 -13.99 12.69 -0.50
N THR A 793 -14.59 11.60 -0.99
CA THR A 793 -14.13 10.87 -2.16
C THR A 793 -15.31 10.56 -3.07
N TYR A 794 -15.14 10.67 -4.38
CA TYR A 794 -16.17 10.26 -5.32
C TYR A 794 -15.63 9.84 -6.67
N ASN A 795 -16.41 8.99 -7.35
CA ASN A 795 -16.19 8.58 -8.72
C ASN A 795 -17.46 8.82 -9.51
N VAL A 796 -17.32 9.23 -10.78
CA VAL A 796 -18.39 9.37 -11.74
C VAL A 796 -17.95 8.70 -13.04
N ILE A 797 -18.66 7.64 -13.43
CA ILE A 797 -18.28 6.74 -14.52
C ILE A 797 -19.44 6.61 -15.51
N PRO A 798 -19.66 7.60 -16.40
CA PRO A 798 -20.53 7.41 -17.54
C PRO A 798 -19.95 6.39 -18.49
N TYR A 799 -20.80 5.55 -19.05
CA TYR A 799 -20.44 4.58 -20.05
C TYR A 799 -21.48 4.49 -21.19
N TRP A 800 -21.00 4.03 -22.33
CA TRP A 800 -21.85 3.72 -23.48
C TRP A 800 -21.44 2.37 -24.07
N GLU A 801 -22.40 1.44 -24.16
CA GLU A 801 -22.25 0.10 -24.69
C GLU A 801 -23.33 -0.17 -25.72
N HIS A 802 -22.96 -0.22 -26.99
CA HIS A 802 -23.89 -0.44 -28.08
C HIS A 802 -23.22 -1.11 -29.27
N GLY A 803 -23.80 -2.23 -29.73
CA GLY A 803 -23.20 -3.07 -30.75
C GLY A 803 -21.80 -3.53 -30.33
N ASP A 804 -20.82 -3.31 -31.17
CA ASP A 804 -19.43 -3.72 -30.96
C ASP A 804 -18.60 -2.73 -30.12
N TRP A 805 -19.19 -1.60 -29.71
CA TRP A 805 -18.49 -0.53 -29.01
C TRP A 805 -18.79 -0.49 -27.53
N THR A 806 -17.76 -0.29 -26.74
CA THR A 806 -17.88 0.08 -25.32
C THR A 806 -16.96 1.27 -25.06
N VAL A 807 -17.49 2.36 -24.52
CA VAL A 807 -16.73 3.55 -24.13
C VAL A 807 -17.05 3.90 -22.68
N ARG A 808 -16.03 4.18 -21.89
CA ARG A 808 -16.14 4.59 -20.49
C ARG A 808 -15.22 5.76 -20.19
N VAL A 809 -15.71 6.65 -19.35
CA VAL A 809 -14.92 7.73 -18.77
C VAL A 809 -15.01 7.62 -17.27
N ASN A 810 -13.89 7.66 -16.57
CA ASN A 810 -13.87 7.68 -15.11
C ASN A 810 -13.28 9.00 -14.62
N TYR A 811 -14.07 9.76 -13.87
CA TYR A 811 -13.58 10.91 -13.11
C TYR A 811 -13.56 10.55 -11.63
N SER A 812 -12.39 10.54 -11.03
CA SER A 812 -12.19 10.28 -9.62
C SER A 812 -11.67 11.52 -8.89
N TYR A 813 -12.16 11.73 -7.65
CA TYR A 813 -11.76 12.81 -6.77
C TYR A 813 -11.53 12.29 -5.36
N ARG A 814 -10.47 12.79 -4.73
CA ARG A 814 -10.14 12.57 -3.34
C ARG A 814 -9.77 13.90 -2.68
N SER A 815 -10.43 14.27 -1.58
CA SER A 815 -10.10 15.48 -0.82
C SER A 815 -8.81 15.32 -0.05
N LYS A 816 -8.27 16.43 0.48
CA LYS A 816 -7.05 16.41 1.30
C LYS A 816 -7.15 15.45 2.48
N TYR A 817 -5.99 14.88 2.87
CA TYR A 817 -5.90 13.97 4.00
C TYR A 817 -4.52 14.08 4.67
N PHE A 818 -4.48 13.76 5.96
CA PHE A 818 -3.25 13.61 6.73
C PHE A 818 -2.53 12.33 6.29
N THR A 819 -1.21 12.39 6.09
CA THR A 819 -0.40 11.24 5.68
C THR A 819 0.40 10.67 6.86
N GLN A 820 1.14 11.52 7.55
CA GLN A 820 2.06 11.11 8.63
C GLN A 820 2.60 12.32 9.39
N ILE A 821 3.26 12.07 10.49
CA ILE A 821 4.23 13.02 11.05
C ILE A 821 5.50 12.88 10.22
N GLY A 822 5.83 13.93 9.50
CA GLY A 822 6.97 14.00 8.61
C GLY A 822 8.26 14.45 9.29
N ARG A 823 9.22 14.90 8.49
CA ARG A 823 10.51 15.37 8.99
C ARG A 823 10.35 16.57 9.92
N LEU A 824 11.19 16.63 10.96
CA LEU A 824 11.19 17.69 11.97
C LEU A 824 9.84 17.84 12.72
N GLY A 825 9.06 16.76 12.80
CA GLY A 825 7.78 16.74 13.50
C GLY A 825 6.63 17.44 12.75
N SER A 826 6.77 17.67 11.45
CA SER A 826 5.74 18.31 10.64
C SER A 826 4.51 17.42 10.48
N GLU A 827 3.31 18.01 10.54
CA GLU A 827 2.07 17.34 10.15
C GLU A 827 1.93 17.38 8.63
N ASP A 828 2.21 16.27 7.94
CA ASP A 828 2.17 16.23 6.49
C ASP A 828 0.79 15.86 5.97
N PHE A 829 0.28 16.64 5.02
CA PHE A 829 -0.99 16.44 4.34
C PHE A 829 -0.76 16.23 2.84
N ALA A 830 -1.48 15.28 2.26
CA ALA A 830 -1.71 15.24 0.82
C ALA A 830 -2.88 16.16 0.47
N ASP A 831 -2.70 17.00 -0.55
CA ASP A 831 -3.78 17.87 -1.05
C ASP A 831 -4.83 17.05 -1.82
N SER A 832 -5.91 17.70 -2.21
CA SER A 832 -6.92 17.07 -3.05
C SER A 832 -6.33 16.61 -4.39
N TYR A 833 -6.73 15.42 -4.81
CA TYR A 833 -6.29 14.82 -6.06
C TYR A 833 -7.50 14.45 -6.92
N LYS A 834 -7.39 14.67 -8.22
CA LYS A 834 -8.41 14.33 -9.21
C LYS A 834 -7.76 13.66 -10.41
N GLN A 835 -8.45 12.69 -10.99
CA GLN A 835 -7.97 11.95 -12.15
C GLN A 835 -9.12 11.75 -13.15
N LEU A 836 -8.80 11.82 -14.43
CA LEU A 836 -9.71 11.52 -15.52
C LEU A 836 -9.09 10.43 -16.38
N ASP A 837 -9.81 9.33 -16.56
CA ASP A 837 -9.41 8.20 -17.37
C ASP A 837 -10.45 7.90 -18.45
N LEU A 838 -10.01 7.36 -19.58
CA LEU A 838 -10.84 6.97 -20.71
C LEU A 838 -10.51 5.55 -21.14
N THR A 839 -11.54 4.75 -21.42
CA THR A 839 -11.40 3.47 -22.11
C THR A 839 -12.37 3.42 -23.29
N ALA A 840 -11.90 2.97 -24.43
CA ALA A 840 -12.72 2.65 -25.59
C ALA A 840 -12.36 1.25 -26.10
N SER A 841 -13.34 0.38 -26.26
CA SER A 841 -13.18 -0.96 -26.82
C SER A 841 -14.06 -1.14 -28.05
N TYR A 842 -13.53 -1.84 -29.05
CA TYR A 842 -14.24 -2.22 -30.26
C TYR A 842 -14.09 -3.71 -30.51
N GLN A 843 -15.18 -4.44 -30.60
CA GLN A 843 -15.19 -5.85 -30.98
C GLN A 843 -15.08 -5.96 -32.49
N ILE A 844 -13.92 -6.42 -33.00
CA ILE A 844 -13.64 -6.52 -34.44
C ILE A 844 -14.29 -7.76 -35.04
N THR A 845 -14.23 -8.89 -34.30
CA THR A 845 -14.86 -10.16 -34.60
C THR A 845 -15.28 -10.84 -33.31
N ASP A 846 -15.98 -11.96 -33.36
CA ASP A 846 -16.34 -12.73 -32.15
C ASP A 846 -15.12 -13.19 -31.34
N TYR A 847 -13.96 -13.26 -31.95
CA TYR A 847 -12.71 -13.74 -31.32
C TYR A 847 -11.69 -12.63 -31.05
N MET A 848 -11.89 -11.41 -31.56
CA MET A 848 -10.85 -10.37 -31.52
C MET A 848 -11.45 -9.00 -31.22
N GLY A 849 -10.93 -8.32 -30.22
CA GLY A 849 -11.30 -6.97 -29.83
C GLY A 849 -10.10 -6.07 -29.67
N LEU A 850 -10.26 -4.78 -29.95
CA LEU A 850 -9.28 -3.73 -29.73
C LEU A 850 -9.71 -2.87 -28.54
N THR A 851 -8.80 -2.61 -27.62
CA THR A 851 -9.02 -1.71 -26.48
C THR A 851 -7.98 -0.59 -26.50
N PHE A 852 -8.44 0.63 -26.38
CA PHE A 852 -7.62 1.81 -26.14
C PHE A 852 -7.91 2.37 -24.76
N GLY A 853 -6.87 2.70 -23.98
CA GLY A 853 -6.96 3.30 -22.67
C GLY A 853 -6.10 4.55 -22.56
N ALA A 854 -6.57 5.54 -21.81
CA ALA A 854 -5.81 6.73 -21.46
C ALA A 854 -6.04 7.03 -19.97
N THR A 855 -4.98 7.18 -19.20
CA THR A 855 -5.00 7.42 -17.75
C THR A 855 -4.41 8.78 -17.41
N ASN A 856 -4.91 9.38 -16.35
CA ASN A 856 -4.48 10.69 -15.85
C ASN A 856 -4.50 11.79 -16.91
N LEU A 857 -5.56 11.86 -17.73
CA LEU A 857 -5.71 12.85 -18.80
C LEU A 857 -5.61 14.30 -18.33
N LEU A 858 -5.85 14.56 -17.03
CA LEU A 858 -5.69 15.87 -16.42
C LEU A 858 -4.23 16.22 -16.09
N ASP A 859 -3.29 15.28 -16.20
CA ASP A 859 -1.90 15.42 -15.76
C ASP A 859 -1.79 16.05 -14.36
N SER A 860 -2.52 15.46 -13.41
CA SER A 860 -2.71 16.03 -12.08
C SER A 860 -1.41 16.06 -11.29
N THR A 861 -1.20 17.16 -10.58
CA THR A 861 -0.08 17.31 -9.65
C THR A 861 -0.43 16.70 -8.31
N TYR A 862 0.40 15.79 -7.82
CA TYR A 862 0.32 15.27 -6.45
C TYR A 862 1.06 16.22 -5.52
N ARG A 863 0.32 16.88 -4.60
CA ARG A 863 0.86 17.92 -3.71
C ARG A 863 0.84 17.46 -2.26
N LEU A 864 1.93 17.72 -1.55
CA LEU A 864 2.07 17.52 -0.11
C LEU A 864 2.43 18.86 0.55
N TYR A 865 1.96 19.06 1.77
CA TYR A 865 2.27 20.26 2.56
C TYR A 865 2.26 19.97 4.07
N SER A 866 2.93 20.80 4.88
CA SER A 866 3.02 20.68 6.32
C SER A 866 2.15 21.71 7.02
N GLY A 867 1.00 21.27 7.56
CA GLY A 867 0.04 22.15 8.25
C GLY A 867 -0.75 23.04 7.29
N THR A 868 -0.10 23.99 6.60
CA THR A 868 -0.72 24.90 5.63
C THR A 868 -0.11 24.76 4.24
N ARG A 869 -0.82 25.22 3.19
CA ARG A 869 -0.30 25.21 1.82
C ARG A 869 0.88 26.15 1.60
N ASP A 870 1.08 27.14 2.48
CA ASP A 870 2.23 28.06 2.43
C ASP A 870 3.54 27.36 2.86
N THR A 871 3.44 26.16 3.41
CA THR A 871 4.56 25.31 3.79
C THR A 871 4.52 23.98 3.00
N PRO A 872 4.78 24.01 1.68
CA PRO A 872 4.79 22.81 0.86
C PRO A 872 5.85 21.79 1.32
N THR A 873 5.58 20.51 1.17
CA THR A 873 6.57 19.43 1.39
C THR A 873 6.91 18.71 0.10
N ALA A 874 6.00 18.63 -0.87
CA ALA A 874 6.34 18.14 -2.20
C ALA A 874 5.30 18.49 -3.27
N PHE A 875 5.76 18.59 -4.51
CA PHE A 875 4.94 18.60 -5.73
C PHE A 875 5.48 17.56 -6.69
N TYR A 876 4.62 16.65 -7.19
CA TYR A 876 5.01 15.60 -8.13
C TYR A 876 4.09 15.55 -9.34
N LYS A 877 4.67 15.23 -10.49
CA LYS A 877 3.95 14.86 -11.71
C LYS A 877 4.48 13.56 -12.28
N ASN A 878 3.54 12.68 -12.66
CA ASN A 878 3.83 11.34 -13.18
C ASN A 878 3.51 11.21 -14.70
N GLY A 879 2.92 12.25 -15.31
CA GLY A 879 2.50 12.23 -16.69
C GLY A 879 1.18 11.49 -16.95
N ARG A 880 0.83 11.39 -18.25
CA ARG A 880 -0.32 10.64 -18.77
C ARG A 880 0.13 9.29 -19.28
N GLY A 881 -0.68 8.27 -19.04
CA GLY A 881 -0.49 6.93 -19.60
C GLY A 881 -1.43 6.69 -20.76
N TYR A 882 -0.93 6.06 -21.82
CA TYR A 882 -1.73 5.60 -22.98
C TYR A 882 -1.47 4.13 -23.22
N GLN A 883 -2.48 3.37 -23.60
CA GLN A 883 -2.35 1.98 -23.95
C GLN A 883 -3.25 1.60 -25.12
N ALA A 884 -2.76 0.72 -25.96
CA ALA A 884 -3.54 0.06 -27.00
C ALA A 884 -3.32 -1.44 -26.91
N GLN A 885 -4.39 -2.24 -26.94
CA GLN A 885 -4.33 -3.68 -26.70
C GLN A 885 -5.28 -4.42 -27.63
N LEU A 886 -4.79 -5.44 -28.29
CA LEU A 886 -5.56 -6.39 -29.06
C LEU A 886 -5.81 -7.63 -28.19
N ASN A 887 -7.09 -7.98 -28.01
CA ASN A 887 -7.53 -9.08 -27.16
C ASN A 887 -8.03 -10.23 -28.05
N PHE A 888 -7.71 -11.46 -27.67
CA PHE A 888 -8.09 -12.67 -28.38
C PHE A 888 -8.86 -13.61 -27.46
N LYS A 889 -9.91 -14.27 -28.02
CA LYS A 889 -10.75 -15.22 -27.30
C LYS A 889 -11.09 -16.36 -28.24
N PHE A 890 -10.67 -17.61 -27.92
CA PHE A 890 -10.94 -18.83 -28.66
C PHE A 890 -11.49 -19.89 -27.74
#